data_b1cfabdd0e821f43512caf7791b7f667
#
_entry.id   b1cfabdd0e821f43512caf7791b7f667
#
_cell.length_a   1.000
_cell.length_b   1.000
_cell.length_c   1.000
_cell.angle_alpha   90.00
_cell.angle_beta   90.00
_cell.angle_gamma   90.00
#
_symmetry.space_group_name_H-M   'P 1'
#
loop_
_entity.id
_entity.type
_entity.pdbx_description
1 polymer ?
#
loop_
_entity_poly.entity_id
_entity_poly.type
_entity_poly.pdbx_seq_one_letter_code
_entity_poly.pdbx_strand_id
1 'polypeptide(L)'
;MIQTSPDSEKSVVLTSTFFELVMDYSNRYPSPFASRRQVRAPSGPDFPWVMVSYEALPVPQQGWKLHLAACDASAEQLLHLVLPLLLSEEVSFKVLGSLQDLARLNSGSAGLSQIGKFLTIYPHDEEQAVRLATSLDAATRGLPAPSVPSDRPLHPGSLVFYRYGSFQPQIMQTVWGAFQAMIQTPEQELIADPRHSSYLPPDWVVDPFLTAGVAEELPAPQMLLADRYLLLTTLYQTAQSRVFLAVDLQEARRCVIKCPGLGFVQGRGQGEDSICKRLRYEAQVLAALAPHPGFPVCYDLVEEQGKVFLVLEDLDGETLAQHIQRYVTQGYKTPRRQVIAWGKELTAMLEAIHAKGLLYRDLKASNVIITADGQLHLIDFGLVYGLNSDISIYGLGTPGYMSPRQQKGEPPTVSDDLYSLGALLYLIGTGAEPSLAPREAALTTRPPRLLNPTLDQDLAEIIERCLKPNPGERFVSAAELRSALEALSPTTNDPVLVSSAASSEQIATRRTPEDYRQLARRLSETLSHAAQPDPQGTGLRWTSTHYIGKGRQARDLNTGNSGSLLAFAELVAEFSDPSQRQVLAEAARWLTTAPRLPGPILAGLYVGEAGVGTALLRAGQVLSDTALMNEALERGRFIATLPFGSPDLFNGTAGRIRFHLWLWDATADPLQLQAAVRAGEELLNTAERNTAAELFWRIPSGYGNMGGSVLLGYAHGAAGIGDVLLDLYEASQQERFLTAAQAAGCWLERQAVAVLGDASGLHWPDVDVEGAHPRGAFWCHGATGIGSFFLHAAQLQVFPASLEIAQRAARTVAHGNRACGPVQCHGLAGNIEFLLDMAQFTDNQEYRSQAFELAALLEAFAVEKDGMLVWSSESPIIFTPDYMVGYAGIALTLLRLADSQRPRQLTRSGLTYMGSAQRNQKTEMHLQMERTT
;
A
#
# COMPACT_ATOMS: atom_id res chain seq x y z
N MET A 1 -22.15 -44.05 27.47
CA MET A 1 -22.72 -43.97 26.13
C MET A 1 -22.90 -42.49 25.83
N ILE A 2 -21.91 -41.88 25.24
CA ILE A 2 -21.96 -40.52 24.72
C ILE A 2 -21.37 -40.64 23.32
N GLN A 3 -22.21 -40.43 22.32
CA GLN A 3 -21.80 -40.40 20.93
C GLN A 3 -21.00 -39.13 20.64
N THR A 4 -19.79 -39.32 20.21
CA THR A 4 -19.00 -38.30 19.53
C THR A 4 -19.35 -38.32 18.06
N SER A 5 -19.87 -37.22 17.52
CA SER A 5 -19.98 -37.00 16.10
C SER A 5 -18.65 -36.45 15.59
N PRO A 6 -18.10 -36.93 14.50
CA PRO A 6 -16.97 -36.35 13.84
C PRO A 6 -17.47 -35.32 12.81
N ASP A 7 -17.34 -34.06 13.11
CA ASP A 7 -17.39 -33.04 12.09
C ASP A 7 -16.06 -33.02 11.34
N SER A 8 -16.06 -33.78 10.26
CA SER A 8 -15.02 -33.72 9.25
C SER A 8 -15.05 -32.37 8.55
N GLU A 9 -13.92 -31.68 8.59
CA GLU A 9 -13.56 -30.59 7.71
C GLU A 9 -13.86 -30.96 6.25
N LYS A 10 -14.98 -30.51 5.75
CA LYS A 10 -15.18 -30.36 4.32
C LYS A 10 -14.54 -29.06 3.91
N SER A 11 -13.34 -29.12 3.35
CA SER A 11 -12.85 -28.10 2.45
C SER A 11 -13.92 -27.94 1.36
N VAL A 12 -14.69 -26.85 1.44
CA VAL A 12 -15.61 -26.46 0.38
C VAL A 12 -14.71 -26.04 -0.78
N VAL A 13 -14.41 -26.99 -1.67
CA VAL A 13 -14.01 -26.67 -3.02
C VAL A 13 -15.23 -25.96 -3.61
N LEU A 14 -15.18 -24.63 -3.68
CA LEU A 14 -16.13 -23.82 -4.44
C LEU A 14 -16.00 -24.29 -5.90
N THR A 15 -16.87 -25.19 -6.31
CA THR A 15 -17.00 -25.60 -7.71
C THR A 15 -17.32 -24.34 -8.49
N SER A 16 -16.37 -23.88 -9.30
CA SER A 16 -16.50 -22.70 -10.11
C SER A 16 -17.50 -23.01 -11.24
N THR A 17 -18.60 -22.33 -11.29
CA THR A 17 -19.68 -22.53 -12.29
C THR A 17 -19.13 -22.49 -13.72
N PHE A 18 -18.18 -21.63 -14.01
CA PHE A 18 -17.60 -21.52 -15.36
C PHE A 18 -16.51 -22.58 -15.62
N PHE A 19 -15.86 -23.09 -14.59
CA PHE A 19 -14.91 -24.20 -14.75
C PHE A 19 -15.62 -25.47 -15.23
N GLU A 20 -16.76 -25.81 -14.63
CA GLU A 20 -17.56 -26.97 -15.03
C GLU A 20 -18.05 -26.85 -16.47
N LEU A 21 -18.47 -25.65 -16.85
CA LEU A 21 -18.90 -25.37 -18.23
C LEU A 21 -17.74 -25.54 -19.23
N VAL A 22 -16.57 -25.00 -18.93
CA VAL A 22 -15.38 -25.15 -19.79
C VAL A 22 -14.94 -26.62 -19.89
N MET A 23 -15.03 -27.38 -18.81
CA MET A 23 -14.73 -28.81 -18.80
C MET A 23 -15.72 -29.61 -19.64
N ASP A 24 -17.02 -29.34 -19.53
CA ASP A 24 -18.07 -29.99 -20.31
C ASP A 24 -17.86 -29.78 -21.81
N TYR A 25 -17.63 -28.52 -22.22
CA TYR A 25 -17.32 -28.21 -23.62
C TYR A 25 -15.97 -28.82 -24.07
N SER A 26 -14.95 -28.80 -23.24
CA SER A 26 -13.67 -29.44 -23.57
C SER A 26 -13.80 -30.94 -23.83
N ASN A 27 -14.73 -31.60 -23.13
CA ASN A 27 -15.02 -33.02 -23.34
C ASN A 27 -15.86 -33.28 -24.62
N ARG A 28 -16.79 -32.37 -24.96
CA ARG A 28 -17.65 -32.47 -26.17
C ARG A 28 -16.90 -32.17 -27.46
N TYR A 29 -15.86 -31.36 -27.41
CA TYR A 29 -15.05 -30.95 -28.56
C TYR A 29 -13.63 -31.55 -28.45
N PRO A 30 -13.46 -32.86 -28.73
CA PRO A 30 -12.14 -33.47 -28.71
C PRO A 30 -11.31 -32.93 -29.86
N SER A 31 -10.16 -32.37 -29.54
CA SER A 31 -9.15 -31.97 -30.51
C SER A 31 -8.35 -33.17 -31.01
N PRO A 32 -7.83 -33.19 -32.26
CA PRO A 32 -6.80 -34.12 -32.67
C PRO A 32 -5.61 -34.20 -31.71
N PHE A 33 -5.39 -33.12 -30.96
CA PHE A 33 -4.43 -33.00 -29.87
C PHE A 33 -5.08 -33.05 -28.47
N ALA A 34 -6.25 -33.72 -28.30
CA ALA A 34 -6.98 -33.77 -27.06
C ALA A 34 -6.15 -34.20 -25.84
N SER A 35 -5.23 -35.13 -26.01
CA SER A 35 -4.25 -35.55 -25.00
C SER A 35 -3.25 -34.45 -24.60
N ARG A 36 -3.17 -33.36 -25.35
CA ARG A 36 -2.27 -32.22 -25.13
C ARG A 36 -2.98 -30.94 -24.71
N ARG A 37 -4.35 -30.97 -24.68
CA ARG A 37 -5.14 -29.88 -24.12
C ARG A 37 -5.07 -29.95 -22.60
N GLN A 38 -4.71 -28.86 -21.95
CA GLN A 38 -4.70 -28.71 -20.50
C GLN A 38 -5.77 -27.69 -20.09
N VAL A 39 -6.61 -28.07 -19.12
CA VAL A 39 -7.56 -27.15 -18.47
C VAL A 39 -7.14 -27.03 -17.00
N ARG A 40 -6.80 -25.83 -16.58
CA ARG A 40 -6.38 -25.53 -15.22
C ARG A 40 -7.49 -24.80 -14.48
N ALA A 41 -7.87 -25.29 -13.31
CA ALA A 41 -8.86 -24.69 -12.43
C ALA A 41 -8.34 -23.40 -11.78
N PRO A 42 -9.23 -22.48 -11.36
CA PRO A 42 -8.88 -21.37 -10.48
C PRO A 42 -8.24 -21.91 -9.19
N SER A 43 -7.27 -21.17 -8.65
CA SER A 43 -6.59 -21.55 -7.40
C SER A 43 -6.81 -20.53 -6.27
N GLY A 44 -7.95 -19.88 -6.25
CA GLY A 44 -8.38 -18.93 -5.22
C GLY A 44 -8.50 -17.49 -5.72
N PRO A 45 -8.74 -16.54 -4.81
CA PRO A 45 -9.01 -15.14 -5.16
C PRO A 45 -7.87 -14.45 -5.91
N ASP A 46 -6.64 -14.92 -5.72
CA ASP A 46 -5.45 -14.39 -6.38
C ASP A 46 -5.24 -14.93 -7.80
N PHE A 47 -5.85 -16.06 -8.10
CA PHE A 47 -5.86 -16.65 -9.43
C PHE A 47 -7.27 -17.13 -9.79
N PRO A 48 -8.20 -16.23 -10.13
CA PRO A 48 -9.61 -16.54 -10.37
C PRO A 48 -9.87 -17.09 -11.79
N TRP A 49 -8.86 -17.51 -12.51
CA TRP A 49 -8.93 -17.86 -13.94
C TRP A 49 -8.97 -19.35 -14.17
N VAL A 50 -9.90 -19.79 -15.00
CA VAL A 50 -9.84 -21.05 -15.71
C VAL A 50 -8.98 -20.85 -16.94
N MET A 51 -7.92 -21.64 -17.10
CA MET A 51 -7.02 -21.54 -18.24
C MET A 51 -7.14 -22.76 -19.13
N VAL A 52 -7.22 -22.54 -20.44
CA VAL A 52 -7.13 -23.58 -21.47
C VAL A 52 -5.90 -23.32 -22.32
N SER A 53 -5.02 -24.32 -22.42
CA SER A 53 -3.79 -24.25 -23.19
C SER A 53 -3.52 -25.55 -23.95
N TYR A 54 -2.67 -25.48 -24.96
CA TYR A 54 -2.31 -26.60 -25.82
C TYR A 54 -0.80 -26.79 -25.82
N GLU A 55 -0.31 -27.96 -25.40
CA GLU A 55 1.15 -28.25 -25.36
C GLU A 55 1.81 -28.21 -26.74
N ALA A 56 1.09 -28.63 -27.76
CA ALA A 56 1.60 -28.63 -29.13
C ALA A 56 1.62 -27.25 -29.79
N LEU A 57 0.89 -26.29 -29.21
CA LEU A 57 0.75 -24.94 -29.73
C LEU A 57 1.06 -23.95 -28.60
N PRO A 58 2.34 -23.75 -28.26
CA PRO A 58 2.73 -22.86 -27.17
C PRO A 58 2.29 -21.43 -27.48
N VAL A 59 1.79 -20.76 -26.46
CA VAL A 59 1.39 -19.35 -26.55
C VAL A 59 2.60 -18.50 -26.90
N PRO A 60 2.51 -17.61 -27.91
CA PRO A 60 3.58 -16.66 -28.23
C PRO A 60 4.00 -15.80 -27.03
N GLN A 61 5.18 -15.22 -27.06
CA GLN A 61 5.65 -14.33 -25.98
C GLN A 61 4.81 -13.05 -25.91
N GLN A 62 4.43 -12.51 -27.05
CA GLN A 62 3.65 -11.28 -27.21
C GLN A 62 2.85 -11.31 -28.51
N GLY A 63 1.85 -10.43 -28.61
CA GLY A 63 1.00 -10.34 -29.80
C GLY A 63 -0.31 -9.61 -29.50
N TRP A 64 -1.26 -9.78 -30.41
CA TRP A 64 -2.59 -9.21 -30.29
C TRP A 64 -3.50 -10.10 -29.45
N LYS A 65 -3.85 -9.63 -28.25
CA LYS A 65 -4.85 -10.28 -27.38
C LYS A 65 -6.24 -9.85 -27.78
N LEU A 66 -7.17 -10.80 -27.72
CA LEU A 66 -8.59 -10.47 -27.75
C LEU A 66 -9.18 -10.58 -26.34
N HIS A 67 -10.02 -9.65 -25.98
CA HIS A 67 -10.81 -9.71 -24.75
C HIS A 67 -12.29 -9.68 -25.10
N LEU A 68 -13.07 -10.54 -24.44
CA LEU A 68 -14.52 -10.47 -24.50
C LEU A 68 -15.04 -9.94 -23.17
N ALA A 69 -15.90 -8.92 -23.30
CA ALA A 69 -16.57 -8.34 -22.15
C ALA A 69 -17.89 -9.07 -21.86
N ALA A 70 -18.20 -9.21 -20.56
CA ALA A 70 -19.48 -9.73 -20.11
C ALA A 70 -19.94 -9.05 -18.82
N CYS A 71 -21.24 -9.13 -18.57
CA CYS A 71 -21.85 -8.87 -17.28
C CYS A 71 -22.50 -10.15 -16.72
N ASP A 72 -22.98 -10.10 -15.50
CA ASP A 72 -23.67 -11.22 -14.86
C ASP A 72 -24.82 -11.80 -15.71
N ALA A 73 -25.55 -10.95 -16.42
CA ALA A 73 -26.68 -11.34 -17.27
C ALA A 73 -26.26 -12.01 -18.60
N SER A 74 -25.03 -11.81 -19.07
CA SER A 74 -24.58 -12.29 -20.39
C SER A 74 -23.48 -13.33 -20.33
N ALA A 75 -22.79 -13.50 -19.18
CA ALA A 75 -21.57 -14.29 -19.08
C ALA A 75 -21.76 -15.76 -19.49
N GLU A 76 -22.78 -16.43 -18.99
CA GLU A 76 -23.06 -17.84 -19.28
C GLU A 76 -23.45 -18.02 -20.75
N GLN A 77 -24.35 -17.18 -21.25
CA GLN A 77 -24.76 -17.22 -22.66
C GLN A 77 -23.60 -16.96 -23.61
N LEU A 78 -22.74 -16.00 -23.27
CA LEU A 78 -21.51 -15.70 -24.02
C LEU A 78 -20.61 -16.94 -24.11
N LEU A 79 -20.37 -17.63 -22.98
CA LEU A 79 -19.56 -18.84 -22.98
C LEU A 79 -20.12 -19.94 -23.86
N HIS A 80 -21.44 -20.16 -23.83
CA HIS A 80 -22.11 -21.15 -24.72
C HIS A 80 -21.88 -20.84 -26.21
N LEU A 81 -21.79 -19.58 -26.57
CA LEU A 81 -21.58 -19.14 -27.96
C LEU A 81 -20.12 -19.25 -28.40
N VAL A 82 -19.18 -18.91 -27.50
CA VAL A 82 -17.76 -18.74 -27.88
C VAL A 82 -16.88 -19.96 -27.62
N LEU A 83 -17.22 -20.82 -26.64
CA LEU A 83 -16.42 -22.02 -26.36
C LEU A 83 -16.29 -22.96 -27.56
N PRO A 84 -17.34 -23.27 -28.33
CA PRO A 84 -17.20 -24.07 -29.54
C PRO A 84 -16.17 -23.48 -30.52
N LEU A 85 -16.22 -22.16 -30.73
CA LEU A 85 -15.33 -21.45 -31.67
C LEU A 85 -13.87 -21.53 -31.17
N LEU A 86 -13.65 -21.24 -29.90
CA LEU A 86 -12.28 -21.25 -29.33
C LEU A 86 -11.66 -22.64 -29.31
N LEU A 87 -12.46 -23.66 -29.01
CA LEU A 87 -12.00 -25.03 -28.96
C LEU A 87 -11.75 -25.61 -30.35
N SER A 88 -12.54 -25.22 -31.37
CA SER A 88 -12.32 -25.64 -32.77
C SER A 88 -11.10 -24.97 -33.41
N GLU A 89 -10.77 -23.71 -33.02
CA GLU A 89 -9.60 -22.98 -33.47
C GLU A 89 -8.31 -23.36 -32.69
N GLU A 90 -8.43 -24.22 -31.69
CA GLU A 90 -7.32 -24.68 -30.81
C GLU A 90 -6.50 -23.52 -30.23
N VAL A 91 -7.16 -22.40 -29.89
CA VAL A 91 -6.52 -21.22 -29.35
C VAL A 91 -6.49 -21.26 -27.84
N SER A 92 -5.36 -20.88 -27.24
CA SER A 92 -5.23 -20.75 -25.79
C SER A 92 -6.02 -19.55 -25.27
N PHE A 93 -6.72 -19.72 -24.14
CA PHE A 93 -7.51 -18.65 -23.52
C PHE A 93 -7.61 -18.81 -22.00
N LYS A 94 -8.02 -17.75 -21.33
CA LYS A 94 -8.42 -17.78 -19.91
C LYS A 94 -9.76 -17.08 -19.74
N VAL A 95 -10.57 -17.60 -18.83
CA VAL A 95 -11.88 -17.04 -18.47
C VAL A 95 -12.00 -17.01 -16.94
N LEU A 96 -12.76 -16.05 -16.40
CA LEU A 96 -13.04 -16.01 -14.96
C LEU A 96 -13.78 -17.28 -14.49
N GLY A 97 -13.50 -17.71 -13.28
CA GLY A 97 -14.07 -18.94 -12.72
C GLY A 97 -15.52 -18.81 -12.27
N SER A 98 -15.97 -17.62 -11.86
CA SER A 98 -17.27 -17.42 -11.24
C SER A 98 -17.89 -16.05 -11.53
N LEU A 99 -19.22 -15.95 -11.32
CA LEU A 99 -19.94 -14.67 -11.35
C LEU A 99 -19.45 -13.70 -10.27
N GLN A 100 -19.01 -14.22 -9.12
CA GLN A 100 -18.46 -13.38 -8.04
C GLN A 100 -17.16 -12.71 -8.49
N ASP A 101 -16.27 -13.46 -9.17
CA ASP A 101 -15.03 -12.91 -9.73
C ASP A 101 -15.31 -11.88 -10.82
N LEU A 102 -16.35 -12.13 -11.65
CA LEU A 102 -16.81 -11.19 -12.68
C LEU A 102 -17.32 -9.89 -12.06
N ALA A 103 -18.15 -9.98 -11.03
CA ALA A 103 -18.66 -8.80 -10.31
C ALA A 103 -17.51 -8.00 -9.69
N ARG A 104 -16.55 -8.69 -9.06
CA ARG A 104 -15.33 -8.09 -8.50
C ARG A 104 -14.48 -7.39 -9.57
N LEU A 105 -14.32 -8.00 -10.74
CA LEU A 105 -13.56 -7.42 -11.86
C LEU A 105 -14.26 -6.18 -12.41
N ASN A 106 -15.57 -6.27 -12.67
CA ASN A 106 -16.37 -5.18 -13.22
C ASN A 106 -16.58 -4.03 -12.23
N SER A 107 -16.46 -4.26 -10.91
CA SER A 107 -16.47 -3.20 -9.91
C SER A 107 -15.21 -2.32 -9.93
N GLY A 108 -14.17 -2.74 -10.67
CA GLY A 108 -12.88 -2.05 -10.73
C GLY A 108 -11.95 -2.32 -9.54
N SER A 109 -12.32 -3.19 -8.59
CA SER A 109 -11.48 -3.53 -7.43
C SER A 109 -10.18 -4.27 -7.82
N ALA A 110 -10.13 -4.86 -9.02
CA ALA A 110 -8.93 -5.43 -9.62
C ALA A 110 -8.11 -4.42 -10.45
N GLY A 111 -8.49 -3.14 -10.43
CA GLY A 111 -7.93 -2.05 -11.22
C GLY A 111 -8.79 -1.71 -12.44
N LEU A 112 -8.86 -0.41 -12.78
CA LEU A 112 -9.71 0.09 -13.87
C LEU A 112 -9.39 -0.55 -15.24
N SER A 113 -8.12 -0.90 -15.48
CA SER A 113 -7.67 -1.56 -16.70
C SER A 113 -8.17 -3.00 -16.87
N GLN A 114 -8.74 -3.59 -15.81
CA GLN A 114 -9.27 -4.95 -15.81
C GLN A 114 -10.79 -5.01 -16.07
N ILE A 115 -11.48 -3.88 -15.93
CA ILE A 115 -12.95 -3.82 -16.16
C ILE A 115 -13.29 -4.43 -17.51
N GLY A 116 -14.29 -5.28 -17.55
CA GLY A 116 -14.82 -5.92 -18.75
C GLY A 116 -14.02 -7.10 -19.28
N LYS A 117 -12.81 -7.39 -18.80
CA LYS A 117 -11.96 -8.49 -19.31
C LYS A 117 -12.41 -9.86 -18.78
N PHE A 118 -13.62 -10.29 -19.14
CA PHE A 118 -14.18 -11.56 -18.71
C PHE A 118 -13.42 -12.77 -19.28
N LEU A 119 -13.09 -12.74 -20.56
CA LEU A 119 -12.36 -13.78 -21.27
C LEU A 119 -11.20 -13.15 -22.05
N THR A 120 -10.01 -13.75 -21.98
CA THR A 120 -8.80 -13.32 -22.70
C THR A 120 -8.32 -14.44 -23.60
N ILE A 121 -8.13 -14.15 -24.89
CA ILE A 121 -7.70 -15.10 -25.92
C ILE A 121 -6.29 -14.74 -26.37
N TYR A 122 -5.48 -15.74 -26.65
CA TYR A 122 -4.07 -15.62 -27.05
C TYR A 122 -3.85 -16.22 -28.43
N PRO A 123 -4.19 -15.53 -29.55
CA PRO A 123 -3.96 -16.03 -30.90
C PRO A 123 -2.49 -16.32 -31.16
N HIS A 124 -2.20 -17.29 -32.03
CA HIS A 124 -0.84 -17.65 -32.40
C HIS A 124 -0.19 -16.64 -33.34
N ASP A 125 -1.01 -16.00 -34.18
CA ASP A 125 -0.59 -15.00 -35.16
C ASP A 125 -1.71 -13.96 -35.41
N GLU A 126 -1.39 -12.97 -36.24
CA GLU A 126 -2.33 -11.88 -36.57
C GLU A 126 -3.50 -12.37 -37.41
N GLU A 127 -3.27 -13.35 -38.30
CA GLU A 127 -4.30 -13.90 -39.14
C GLU A 127 -5.37 -14.65 -38.32
N GLN A 128 -4.96 -15.47 -37.36
CA GLN A 128 -5.88 -16.12 -36.42
C GLN A 128 -6.60 -15.09 -35.56
N ALA A 129 -5.90 -14.02 -35.12
CA ALA A 129 -6.50 -12.95 -34.32
C ALA A 129 -7.66 -12.28 -35.08
N VAL A 130 -7.47 -11.93 -36.35
CA VAL A 130 -8.47 -11.31 -37.20
C VAL A 130 -9.65 -12.24 -37.47
N ARG A 131 -9.38 -13.53 -37.79
CA ARG A 131 -10.46 -14.54 -38.02
C ARG A 131 -11.31 -14.74 -36.77
N LEU A 132 -10.66 -14.91 -35.62
CA LEU A 132 -11.34 -15.07 -34.33
C LEU A 132 -12.15 -13.82 -33.97
N ALA A 133 -11.59 -12.63 -34.10
CA ALA A 133 -12.26 -11.39 -33.79
C ALA A 133 -13.57 -11.28 -34.58
N THR A 134 -13.54 -11.57 -35.91
CA THR A 134 -14.72 -11.55 -36.79
C THR A 134 -15.79 -12.56 -36.35
N SER A 135 -15.35 -13.81 -36.07
CA SER A 135 -16.30 -14.87 -35.71
C SER A 135 -16.93 -14.63 -34.33
N LEU A 136 -16.12 -14.15 -33.36
CA LEU A 136 -16.59 -13.86 -32.02
C LEU A 136 -17.53 -12.65 -31.99
N ASP A 137 -17.25 -11.59 -32.77
CA ASP A 137 -18.14 -10.44 -32.88
C ASP A 137 -19.49 -10.83 -33.43
N ALA A 138 -19.51 -11.61 -34.52
CA ALA A 138 -20.74 -12.13 -35.10
C ALA A 138 -21.56 -13.00 -34.11
N ALA A 139 -20.87 -13.84 -33.32
CA ALA A 139 -21.52 -14.75 -32.37
C ALA A 139 -22.07 -14.04 -31.13
N THR A 140 -21.46 -12.92 -30.70
CA THR A 140 -21.80 -12.24 -29.44
C THR A 140 -22.64 -10.97 -29.62
N ARG A 141 -23.01 -10.66 -30.84
CA ARG A 141 -23.75 -9.44 -31.21
C ARG A 141 -25.05 -9.31 -30.42
N GLY A 142 -25.25 -8.15 -29.81
CA GLY A 142 -26.47 -7.82 -29.05
C GLY A 142 -26.51 -8.28 -27.60
N LEU A 143 -25.48 -8.97 -27.10
CA LEU A 143 -25.34 -9.24 -25.67
C LEU A 143 -24.95 -7.98 -24.91
N PRO A 144 -25.45 -7.78 -23.67
CA PRO A 144 -25.04 -6.65 -22.85
C PRO A 144 -23.69 -6.89 -22.19
N ALA A 145 -22.80 -5.89 -22.21
CA ALA A 145 -21.53 -5.93 -21.51
C ALA A 145 -20.99 -4.52 -21.19
N PRO A 146 -20.08 -4.37 -20.20
CA PRO A 146 -19.35 -3.14 -20.00
C PRO A 146 -18.30 -2.95 -21.09
N SER A 147 -17.80 -1.73 -21.25
CA SER A 147 -16.63 -1.46 -22.09
C SER A 147 -15.34 -1.99 -21.44
N VAL A 148 -14.28 -2.21 -22.25
CA VAL A 148 -12.93 -2.50 -21.76
C VAL A 148 -12.05 -1.26 -21.95
N PRO A 149 -11.82 -0.45 -20.91
CA PRO A 149 -11.24 0.89 -21.07
C PRO A 149 -9.82 0.91 -21.64
N SER A 150 -9.03 -0.13 -21.37
CA SER A 150 -7.64 -0.24 -21.81
C SER A 150 -7.47 -0.79 -23.23
N ASP A 151 -8.56 -1.18 -23.88
CA ASP A 151 -8.55 -1.90 -25.15
C ASP A 151 -9.43 -1.21 -26.18
N ARG A 152 -9.17 -1.43 -27.46
CA ARG A 152 -9.97 -0.91 -28.56
C ARG A 152 -11.08 -1.91 -28.93
N PRO A 153 -12.35 -1.52 -29.03
CA PRO A 153 -13.39 -2.38 -29.60
C PRO A 153 -13.24 -2.46 -31.13
N LEU A 154 -13.74 -3.52 -31.73
CA LEU A 154 -13.78 -3.62 -33.21
C LEU A 154 -14.66 -2.51 -33.86
N HIS A 155 -15.79 -2.24 -33.26
CA HIS A 155 -16.70 -1.15 -33.64
C HIS A 155 -17.53 -0.70 -32.41
N PRO A 156 -18.23 0.42 -32.45
CA PRO A 156 -19.13 0.82 -31.38
C PRO A 156 -20.20 -0.27 -31.12
N GLY A 157 -20.24 -0.77 -29.86
CA GLY A 157 -21.15 -1.84 -29.45
C GLY A 157 -20.63 -3.27 -29.62
N SER A 158 -19.43 -3.49 -30.15
CA SER A 158 -18.77 -4.79 -30.15
C SER A 158 -18.37 -5.21 -28.73
N LEU A 159 -18.52 -6.51 -28.41
CA LEU A 159 -18.02 -7.11 -27.18
C LEU A 159 -16.61 -7.65 -27.31
N VAL A 160 -16.07 -7.62 -28.52
CA VAL A 160 -14.69 -8.01 -28.80
C VAL A 160 -13.81 -6.77 -28.75
N PHE A 161 -12.87 -6.79 -27.82
CA PHE A 161 -11.86 -5.75 -27.65
C PHE A 161 -10.49 -6.35 -27.91
N TYR A 162 -9.54 -5.55 -28.33
CA TYR A 162 -8.21 -6.00 -28.63
C TYR A 162 -7.13 -5.01 -28.20
N ARG A 163 -5.96 -5.58 -27.89
CA ARG A 163 -4.73 -4.82 -27.60
C ARG A 163 -3.48 -5.65 -27.89
N TYR A 164 -2.40 -4.95 -28.25
CA TYR A 164 -1.07 -5.57 -28.30
C TYR A 164 -0.43 -5.64 -26.90
N GLY A 165 0.34 -6.70 -26.62
CA GLY A 165 1.10 -6.82 -25.39
C GLY A 165 1.63 -8.23 -25.13
N SER A 166 2.30 -8.40 -24.01
CA SER A 166 2.91 -9.67 -23.61
C SER A 166 1.85 -10.73 -23.30
N PHE A 167 1.94 -11.91 -23.87
CA PHE A 167 1.11 -13.09 -23.54
C PHE A 167 1.71 -13.86 -22.36
N GLN A 168 3.05 -14.05 -22.41
CA GLN A 168 3.86 -14.63 -21.35
C GLN A 168 4.85 -13.55 -20.90
N PRO A 169 4.50 -12.72 -19.88
CA PRO A 169 5.32 -11.59 -19.54
C PRO A 169 6.68 -12.03 -19.05
N GLN A 170 7.74 -11.62 -19.75
CA GLN A 170 9.07 -11.63 -19.19
C GLN A 170 9.11 -10.58 -18.08
N ILE A 171 9.25 -11.04 -16.86
CA ILE A 171 9.39 -10.13 -15.72
C ILE A 171 10.87 -9.83 -15.56
N MET A 172 11.21 -8.55 -15.64
CA MET A 172 12.56 -8.07 -15.41
C MET A 172 12.59 -7.22 -14.14
N GLN A 173 13.65 -7.34 -13.37
CA GLN A 173 13.92 -6.43 -12.28
C GLN A 173 14.64 -5.20 -12.82
N THR A 174 14.09 -4.01 -12.58
CA THR A 174 14.69 -2.74 -13.00
C THR A 174 15.88 -2.37 -12.11
N VAL A 175 16.70 -1.41 -12.54
CA VAL A 175 17.85 -0.92 -11.76
C VAL A 175 17.47 -0.34 -10.40
N TRP A 176 16.21 0.09 -10.22
CA TRP A 176 15.68 0.60 -8.95
C TRP A 176 14.87 -0.43 -8.17
N GLY A 177 14.91 -1.72 -8.61
CA GLY A 177 14.36 -2.85 -7.87
C GLY A 177 12.91 -3.20 -8.14
N ALA A 178 12.18 -2.43 -8.95
CA ALA A 178 10.81 -2.80 -9.31
C ALA A 178 10.77 -3.95 -10.31
N PHE A 179 9.66 -4.68 -10.27
CA PHE A 179 9.38 -5.76 -11.21
C PHE A 179 8.49 -5.25 -12.33
N GLN A 180 8.96 -5.38 -13.57
CA GLN A 180 8.27 -4.86 -14.73
C GLN A 180 8.05 -5.96 -15.78
N ALA A 181 6.83 -6.04 -16.31
CA ALA A 181 6.55 -6.88 -17.47
C ALA A 181 7.14 -6.20 -18.71
N MET A 182 7.80 -7.00 -19.56
CA MET A 182 8.49 -6.52 -20.75
C MET A 182 7.86 -7.08 -22.00
N ILE A 183 7.97 -6.33 -23.09
CA ILE A 183 7.75 -6.75 -24.47
C ILE A 183 9.01 -6.49 -25.28
N GLN A 184 9.17 -7.20 -26.40
CA GLN A 184 10.33 -7.11 -27.24
C GLN A 184 10.04 -6.29 -28.49
N THR A 185 10.90 -5.32 -28.80
CA THR A 185 10.82 -4.56 -30.05
C THR A 185 11.29 -5.42 -31.24
N PRO A 186 11.05 -4.99 -32.50
CA PRO A 186 11.59 -5.68 -33.68
C PRO A 186 13.11 -5.82 -33.67
N GLU A 187 13.83 -4.89 -33.04
CA GLU A 187 15.29 -4.89 -32.85
C GLU A 187 15.73 -5.80 -31.71
N GLN A 188 14.79 -6.55 -31.11
CA GLN A 188 14.99 -7.44 -29.97
C GLN A 188 15.34 -6.73 -28.64
N GLU A 189 15.10 -5.45 -28.52
CA GLU A 189 15.23 -4.73 -27.28
C GLU A 189 14.01 -4.99 -26.37
N LEU A 190 14.26 -5.15 -25.06
CA LEU A 190 13.19 -5.29 -24.07
C LEU A 190 12.75 -3.93 -23.56
N ILE A 191 11.51 -3.61 -23.78
CA ILE A 191 10.87 -2.41 -23.23
C ILE A 191 9.70 -2.77 -22.31
N ALA A 192 9.28 -1.84 -21.47
CA ALA A 192 8.15 -2.05 -20.60
C ALA A 192 6.85 -2.35 -21.39
N ASP A 193 6.09 -3.38 -20.98
CA ASP A 193 4.73 -3.61 -21.47
C ASP A 193 3.82 -2.51 -20.93
N PRO A 194 3.35 -1.54 -21.75
CA PRO A 194 2.58 -0.40 -21.27
C PRO A 194 1.17 -0.84 -20.90
N ARG A 195 0.92 -1.00 -19.59
CA ARG A 195 -0.41 -1.35 -19.04
C ARG A 195 -1.19 -0.10 -18.63
N HIS A 196 -1.48 0.75 -19.63
CA HIS A 196 -2.29 1.94 -19.40
C HIS A 196 -3.78 1.61 -19.19
N SER A 197 -4.51 2.53 -18.56
CA SER A 197 -5.98 2.48 -18.49
C SER A 197 -6.68 2.92 -19.79
N SER A 198 -5.90 3.28 -20.81
CA SER A 198 -6.34 3.64 -22.16
C SER A 198 -5.58 2.82 -23.21
N TYR A 199 -6.18 2.63 -24.37
CA TYR A 199 -5.58 1.93 -25.50
C TYR A 199 -4.39 2.73 -26.07
N LEU A 200 -3.19 2.15 -25.98
CA LEU A 200 -1.95 2.71 -26.52
C LEU A 200 -1.09 1.55 -27.02
N PRO A 201 -1.18 1.19 -28.30
CA PRO A 201 -0.30 0.21 -28.91
C PRO A 201 1.13 0.80 -29.07
N PRO A 202 2.17 -0.04 -29.10
CA PRO A 202 3.50 0.42 -29.45
C PRO A 202 3.56 0.98 -30.88
N ASP A 203 4.37 2.01 -31.10
CA ASP A 203 4.45 2.77 -32.37
C ASP A 203 4.85 1.92 -33.58
N TRP A 204 5.60 0.82 -33.36
CA TRP A 204 6.05 -0.09 -34.44
C TRP A 204 5.03 -1.14 -34.83
N VAL A 205 3.89 -1.25 -34.12
CA VAL A 205 2.89 -2.29 -34.35
C VAL A 205 1.83 -1.77 -35.29
N VAL A 206 1.63 -2.45 -36.42
CA VAL A 206 0.54 -2.17 -37.36
C VAL A 206 -0.72 -2.89 -36.88
N ASP A 207 -1.83 -2.20 -36.79
CA ASP A 207 -3.13 -2.76 -36.38
C ASP A 207 -3.71 -3.67 -37.48
N PRO A 208 -3.72 -5.02 -37.32
CA PRO A 208 -4.20 -5.94 -38.33
C PRO A 208 -5.69 -5.91 -38.49
N PHE A 209 -6.46 -5.48 -37.45
CA PHE A 209 -7.93 -5.44 -37.52
C PHE A 209 -8.40 -4.26 -38.35
N LEU A 210 -7.73 -3.12 -38.27
CA LEU A 210 -7.97 -1.96 -39.14
C LEU A 210 -7.54 -2.28 -40.58
N THR A 211 -6.36 -2.88 -40.76
CA THR A 211 -5.80 -3.23 -42.05
C THR A 211 -6.72 -4.24 -42.80
N ALA A 212 -7.30 -5.20 -42.09
CA ALA A 212 -8.24 -6.17 -42.63
C ALA A 212 -9.67 -5.62 -42.78
N GLY A 213 -9.94 -4.40 -42.37
CA GLY A 213 -11.29 -3.80 -42.43
C GLY A 213 -12.28 -4.44 -41.43
N VAL A 214 -11.81 -5.12 -40.41
CA VAL A 214 -12.66 -5.75 -39.38
C VAL A 214 -12.95 -4.78 -38.24
N ALA A 215 -12.01 -3.89 -37.93
CA ALA A 215 -12.22 -2.81 -36.98
C ALA A 215 -12.58 -1.51 -37.72
N GLU A 216 -13.47 -0.71 -37.08
CA GLU A 216 -13.86 0.61 -37.56
C GLU A 216 -13.04 1.72 -36.90
N GLU A 217 -12.84 2.87 -37.59
CA GLU A 217 -12.35 4.06 -36.95
C GLU A 217 -13.37 4.55 -35.89
N LEU A 218 -12.92 4.75 -34.68
CA LEU A 218 -13.79 5.21 -33.62
C LEU A 218 -14.07 6.71 -33.76
N PRO A 219 -15.31 7.16 -33.52
CA PRO A 219 -15.62 8.57 -33.53
C PRO A 219 -14.82 9.31 -32.43
N ALA A 220 -14.47 10.56 -32.69
CA ALA A 220 -13.84 11.41 -31.68
C ALA A 220 -14.73 11.48 -30.42
N PRO A 221 -14.11 11.57 -29.21
CA PRO A 221 -14.87 11.72 -27.98
C PRO A 221 -15.82 12.92 -28.07
N GLN A 222 -17.11 12.69 -27.75
CA GLN A 222 -18.09 13.76 -27.72
C GLN A 222 -17.80 14.70 -26.54
N MET A 223 -17.40 15.92 -26.82
CA MET A 223 -17.08 16.91 -25.79
C MET A 223 -18.26 17.80 -25.41
N LEU A 224 -19.35 17.73 -26.16
CA LEU A 224 -20.56 18.52 -25.96
C LEU A 224 -21.74 17.61 -25.64
N LEU A 225 -22.34 17.79 -24.47
CA LEU A 225 -23.52 17.05 -24.00
C LEU A 225 -24.77 17.92 -24.23
N ALA A 226 -25.80 17.33 -24.83
CA ALA A 226 -27.08 17.97 -25.12
C ALA A 226 -26.96 19.33 -25.82
N ASP A 227 -25.97 19.50 -26.69
CA ASP A 227 -25.64 20.76 -27.39
C ASP A 227 -25.50 21.98 -26.46
N ARG A 228 -25.29 21.75 -25.16
CA ARG A 228 -25.26 22.80 -24.14
C ARG A 228 -24.04 22.71 -23.20
N TYR A 229 -23.63 21.54 -22.74
CA TYR A 229 -22.61 21.39 -21.72
C TYR A 229 -21.29 20.94 -22.33
N LEU A 230 -20.30 21.86 -22.34
CA LEU A 230 -18.95 21.56 -22.82
C LEU A 230 -18.14 20.87 -21.73
N LEU A 231 -17.79 19.59 -21.93
CA LEU A 231 -16.98 18.81 -21.03
C LEU A 231 -15.51 19.26 -21.12
N LEU A 232 -14.90 19.66 -19.99
CA LEU A 232 -13.53 20.19 -19.97
C LEU A 232 -12.51 19.11 -19.56
N THR A 233 -12.70 18.53 -18.38
CA THR A 233 -11.80 17.53 -17.82
C THR A 233 -12.52 16.56 -16.91
N THR A 234 -11.96 15.35 -16.76
CA THR A 234 -12.46 14.38 -15.79
C THR A 234 -11.86 14.68 -14.42
N LEU A 235 -12.70 15.00 -13.45
CA LEU A 235 -12.33 15.23 -12.06
C LEU A 235 -12.14 13.91 -11.31
N TYR A 236 -13.03 12.94 -11.56
CA TYR A 236 -13.03 11.65 -10.88
C TYR A 236 -13.62 10.56 -11.77
N GLN A 237 -13.08 9.34 -11.68
CA GLN A 237 -13.53 8.20 -12.46
C GLN A 237 -13.37 6.88 -11.70
N THR A 238 -14.46 6.12 -11.66
CA THR A 238 -14.51 4.74 -11.16
C THR A 238 -15.24 3.83 -12.15
N ALA A 239 -15.42 2.58 -11.77
CA ALA A 239 -16.28 1.67 -12.52
C ALA A 239 -17.76 2.14 -12.51
N GLN A 240 -18.21 2.75 -11.41
CA GLN A 240 -19.62 3.11 -11.21
C GLN A 240 -19.96 4.55 -11.60
N SER A 241 -19.05 5.49 -11.36
CA SER A 241 -19.31 6.91 -11.54
C SER A 241 -18.17 7.59 -12.27
N ARG A 242 -18.52 8.58 -13.10
CA ARG A 242 -17.58 9.50 -13.72
C ARG A 242 -18.07 10.92 -13.50
N VAL A 243 -17.16 11.81 -13.14
CA VAL A 243 -17.45 13.21 -12.80
C VAL A 243 -16.58 14.11 -13.67
N PHE A 244 -17.20 15.03 -14.36
CA PHE A 244 -16.54 16.00 -15.21
C PHE A 244 -16.69 17.41 -14.66
N LEU A 245 -15.66 18.21 -14.85
CA LEU A 245 -15.80 19.65 -14.89
C LEU A 245 -16.31 20.05 -16.26
N ALA A 246 -17.32 20.90 -16.32
CA ALA A 246 -17.95 21.35 -17.57
C ALA A 246 -18.33 22.83 -17.52
N VAL A 247 -18.68 23.36 -18.67
CA VAL A 247 -19.27 24.72 -18.82
C VAL A 247 -20.64 24.60 -19.41
N ASP A 248 -21.62 25.15 -18.75
CA ASP A 248 -22.95 25.41 -19.29
C ASP A 248 -22.85 26.62 -20.25
N LEU A 249 -22.89 26.36 -21.55
CA LEU A 249 -22.75 27.39 -22.60
C LEU A 249 -23.94 28.35 -22.66
N GLN A 250 -25.09 27.91 -22.17
CA GLN A 250 -26.31 28.74 -22.19
C GLN A 250 -26.30 29.76 -21.06
N GLU A 251 -25.89 29.31 -19.85
CA GLU A 251 -25.85 30.16 -18.64
C GLU A 251 -24.46 30.79 -18.39
N ALA A 252 -23.47 30.47 -19.23
CA ALA A 252 -22.08 30.94 -19.13
C ALA A 252 -21.44 30.70 -17.75
N ARG A 253 -21.67 29.50 -17.17
CA ARG A 253 -21.19 29.14 -15.85
C ARG A 253 -20.50 27.78 -15.83
N ARG A 254 -19.57 27.61 -14.87
CA ARG A 254 -18.98 26.30 -14.56
C ARG A 254 -20.03 25.40 -13.87
N CYS A 255 -19.96 24.13 -14.15
CA CYS A 255 -20.77 23.10 -13.50
C CYS A 255 -20.01 21.78 -13.40
N VAL A 256 -20.51 20.89 -12.55
CA VAL A 256 -20.01 19.54 -12.41
C VAL A 256 -21.05 18.57 -12.95
N ILE A 257 -20.62 17.62 -13.79
CA ILE A 257 -21.51 16.63 -14.38
C ILE A 257 -21.15 15.24 -13.90
N LYS A 258 -22.08 14.60 -13.20
CA LYS A 258 -21.95 13.23 -12.71
C LYS A 258 -22.73 12.28 -13.62
N CYS A 259 -22.10 11.20 -14.08
CA CYS A 259 -22.70 10.24 -15.00
C CYS A 259 -22.22 8.80 -14.70
N PRO A 260 -22.81 7.76 -15.31
CA PRO A 260 -22.36 6.39 -15.20
C PRO A 260 -20.88 6.21 -15.57
N GLY A 261 -20.16 5.40 -14.80
CA GLY A 261 -18.74 5.14 -14.98
C GLY A 261 -18.43 4.08 -16.04
N LEU A 262 -17.19 3.57 -15.99
CA LEU A 262 -16.65 2.63 -16.98
C LEU A 262 -17.33 1.25 -16.96
N GLY A 263 -17.92 0.85 -15.84
CA GLY A 263 -18.67 -0.42 -15.70
C GLY A 263 -20.12 -0.35 -16.19
N PHE A 264 -20.54 0.75 -16.81
CA PHE A 264 -21.89 0.92 -17.32
C PHE A 264 -22.19 -0.07 -18.45
N VAL A 265 -23.33 -0.76 -18.35
CA VAL A 265 -23.82 -1.73 -19.36
C VAL A 265 -25.06 -1.19 -20.04
N GLN A 266 -24.94 -0.87 -21.33
CA GLN A 266 -26.08 -0.43 -22.14
C GLN A 266 -26.97 -1.62 -22.52
N GLY A 267 -28.29 -1.44 -22.47
CA GLY A 267 -29.23 -2.42 -23.00
C GLY A 267 -29.62 -3.59 -22.10
N ARG A 268 -29.43 -3.50 -20.78
CA ARG A 268 -30.02 -4.47 -19.84
C ARG A 268 -31.54 -4.45 -19.98
N GLY A 269 -32.09 -5.52 -20.56
CA GLY A 269 -33.54 -5.69 -20.69
C GLY A 269 -34.25 -5.75 -19.32
N GLN A 270 -35.36 -5.07 -19.16
CA GLN A 270 -36.31 -5.04 -18.03
C GLN A 270 -35.75 -4.63 -16.63
N GLY A 271 -34.64 -3.97 -16.55
CA GLY A 271 -34.19 -3.30 -15.33
C GLY A 271 -33.33 -2.11 -15.70
N GLU A 272 -33.85 -0.91 -15.43
CA GLU A 272 -33.07 0.31 -15.52
C GLU A 272 -31.75 0.14 -14.78
N ASP A 273 -30.62 0.55 -15.37
CA ASP A 273 -29.32 0.45 -14.70
C ASP A 273 -29.38 1.09 -13.33
N SER A 274 -28.96 0.35 -12.32
CA SER A 274 -28.99 0.79 -10.93
C SER A 274 -28.25 2.12 -10.71
N ILE A 275 -27.30 2.46 -11.58
CA ILE A 275 -26.53 3.71 -11.53
C ILE A 275 -27.40 4.88 -12.04
N CYS A 276 -28.10 4.73 -13.16
CA CYS A 276 -29.02 5.74 -13.66
C CYS A 276 -30.17 6.00 -12.69
N LYS A 277 -30.72 4.97 -12.06
CA LYS A 277 -31.72 5.12 -10.99
C LYS A 277 -31.18 5.92 -9.81
N ARG A 278 -29.95 5.65 -9.38
CA ARG A 278 -29.32 6.42 -8.29
C ARG A 278 -29.10 7.88 -8.64
N LEU A 279 -28.67 8.20 -9.86
CA LEU A 279 -28.50 9.60 -10.29
C LEU A 279 -29.84 10.37 -10.32
N ARG A 280 -30.92 9.74 -10.78
CA ARG A 280 -32.27 10.34 -10.70
C ARG A 280 -32.73 10.53 -9.27
N TYR A 281 -32.48 9.54 -8.42
CA TYR A 281 -32.80 9.62 -7.00
C TYR A 281 -32.00 10.73 -6.31
N GLU A 282 -30.71 10.87 -6.61
CA GLU A 282 -29.86 11.94 -6.10
C GLU A 282 -30.40 13.33 -6.47
N ALA A 283 -30.86 13.51 -7.69
CA ALA A 283 -31.52 14.75 -8.12
C ALA A 283 -32.79 15.05 -7.31
N GLN A 284 -33.63 14.03 -7.05
CA GLN A 284 -34.84 14.18 -6.24
C GLN A 284 -34.52 14.55 -4.78
N VAL A 285 -33.50 13.93 -4.18
CA VAL A 285 -33.06 14.23 -2.82
C VAL A 285 -32.56 15.68 -2.73
N LEU A 286 -31.71 16.11 -3.67
CA LEU A 286 -31.22 17.50 -3.69
C LEU A 286 -32.37 18.50 -3.86
N ALA A 287 -33.35 18.22 -4.71
CA ALA A 287 -34.54 19.05 -4.86
C ALA A 287 -35.39 19.14 -3.56
N ALA A 288 -35.50 18.03 -2.81
CA ALA A 288 -36.22 18.00 -1.52
C ALA A 288 -35.48 18.75 -0.40
N LEU A 289 -34.15 18.84 -0.48
CA LEU A 289 -33.29 19.54 0.47
C LEU A 289 -33.09 21.03 0.13
N ALA A 290 -33.38 21.43 -1.11
CA ALA A 290 -33.20 22.82 -1.56
C ALA A 290 -34.25 23.78 -0.97
N PRO A 291 -33.87 25.09 -0.79
CA PRO A 291 -32.51 25.62 -0.84
C PRO A 291 -31.80 25.40 0.49
N HIS A 292 -30.54 24.95 0.45
CA HIS A 292 -29.71 24.86 1.65
C HIS A 292 -28.26 25.22 1.31
N PRO A 293 -27.58 26.12 2.03
CA PRO A 293 -26.25 26.61 1.67
C PRO A 293 -25.17 25.53 1.71
N GLY A 294 -25.35 24.47 2.50
CA GLY A 294 -24.35 23.38 2.65
C GLY A 294 -24.52 22.23 1.63
N PHE A 295 -25.41 22.37 0.64
CA PHE A 295 -25.62 21.34 -0.38
C PHE A 295 -25.55 21.94 -1.79
N PRO A 296 -24.99 21.21 -2.79
CA PRO A 296 -24.89 21.72 -4.15
C PRO A 296 -26.27 21.89 -4.78
N VAL A 297 -26.42 22.91 -5.61
CA VAL A 297 -27.62 23.11 -6.42
C VAL A 297 -27.62 22.09 -7.57
N CYS A 298 -28.71 21.37 -7.74
CA CYS A 298 -28.97 20.57 -8.92
C CYS A 298 -29.49 21.48 -10.03
N TYR A 299 -28.71 21.69 -11.09
CA TYR A 299 -29.08 22.56 -12.18
C TYR A 299 -29.93 21.87 -13.24
N ASP A 300 -29.63 20.60 -13.55
CA ASP A 300 -30.31 19.86 -14.62
C ASP A 300 -30.11 18.36 -14.44
N LEU A 301 -30.96 17.58 -15.13
CA LEU A 301 -30.86 16.14 -15.27
C LEU A 301 -31.06 15.78 -16.75
N VAL A 302 -29.95 15.55 -17.45
CA VAL A 302 -29.94 15.27 -18.90
C VAL A 302 -29.95 13.78 -19.14
N GLU A 303 -30.76 13.35 -20.09
CA GLU A 303 -30.78 11.97 -20.57
C GLU A 303 -30.37 11.90 -22.04
N GLU A 304 -29.26 11.24 -22.30
CA GLU A 304 -28.76 11.11 -23.68
C GLU A 304 -28.16 9.71 -23.90
N GLN A 305 -28.45 9.09 -25.01
CA GLN A 305 -27.95 7.76 -25.41
C GLN A 305 -28.15 6.68 -24.33
N GLY A 306 -29.26 6.74 -23.58
CA GLY A 306 -29.56 5.79 -22.50
C GLY A 306 -28.75 5.97 -21.21
N LYS A 307 -28.01 7.06 -21.10
CA LYS A 307 -27.31 7.47 -19.89
C LYS A 307 -27.96 8.67 -19.23
N VAL A 308 -27.83 8.76 -17.94
CA VAL A 308 -28.27 9.89 -17.11
C VAL A 308 -27.08 10.72 -16.72
N PHE A 309 -27.17 12.03 -16.91
CA PHE A 309 -26.17 13.02 -16.54
C PHE A 309 -26.78 14.00 -15.54
N LEU A 310 -26.27 14.02 -14.34
CA LEU A 310 -26.68 14.93 -13.28
C LEU A 310 -25.78 16.15 -13.29
N VAL A 311 -26.35 17.32 -13.55
CA VAL A 311 -25.65 18.61 -13.65
C VAL A 311 -25.79 19.35 -12.34
N LEU A 312 -24.66 19.57 -11.68
CA LEU A 312 -24.57 20.14 -10.35
C LEU A 312 -23.75 21.43 -10.33
N GLU A 313 -23.93 22.21 -9.28
CA GLU A 313 -23.10 23.35 -8.97
C GLU A 313 -21.63 22.95 -8.81
N ASP A 314 -20.72 23.75 -9.39
CA ASP A 314 -19.29 23.70 -9.11
C ASP A 314 -18.96 24.51 -7.87
N LEU A 315 -18.60 23.83 -6.79
CA LEU A 315 -18.36 24.45 -5.49
C LEU A 315 -16.98 25.13 -5.36
N ASP A 316 -16.13 25.04 -6.41
CA ASP A 316 -14.79 25.62 -6.45
C ASP A 316 -13.98 25.47 -5.15
N GLY A 317 -13.77 24.23 -4.72
CA GLY A 317 -13.11 23.87 -3.47
C GLY A 317 -12.29 22.60 -3.56
N GLU A 318 -11.68 22.23 -2.46
CA GLU A 318 -11.00 20.93 -2.29
C GLU A 318 -11.81 20.01 -1.36
N THR A 319 -11.63 18.70 -1.47
CA THR A 319 -12.26 17.77 -0.52
C THR A 319 -11.60 17.89 0.86
N LEU A 320 -12.39 17.70 1.91
CA LEU A 320 -11.86 17.63 3.28
C LEU A 320 -10.79 16.54 3.42
N ALA A 321 -10.91 15.44 2.66
CA ALA A 321 -9.88 14.40 2.60
C ALA A 321 -8.53 14.94 2.09
N GLN A 322 -8.52 15.69 0.98
CA GLN A 322 -7.32 16.33 0.43
C GLN A 322 -6.74 17.35 1.41
N HIS A 323 -7.62 18.16 2.03
CA HIS A 323 -7.23 19.15 3.01
C HIS A 323 -6.53 18.52 4.23
N ILE A 324 -7.15 17.51 4.85
CA ILE A 324 -6.58 16.80 6.00
C ILE A 324 -5.31 16.05 5.59
N GLN A 325 -5.29 15.39 4.44
CA GLN A 325 -4.09 14.71 3.96
C GLN A 325 -2.91 15.67 3.80
N ARG A 326 -3.12 16.86 3.28
CA ARG A 326 -2.09 17.91 3.19
C ARG A 326 -1.61 18.33 4.58
N TYR A 327 -2.50 18.52 5.55
CA TYR A 327 -2.13 18.84 6.93
C TYR A 327 -1.29 17.73 7.56
N VAL A 328 -1.75 16.49 7.44
CA VAL A 328 -1.07 15.31 7.98
C VAL A 328 0.34 15.15 7.38
N THR A 329 0.46 15.29 6.05
CA THR A 329 1.77 15.16 5.38
C THR A 329 2.75 16.25 5.80
N GLN A 330 2.26 17.45 6.09
CA GLN A 330 3.08 18.57 6.58
C GLN A 330 3.33 18.51 8.10
N GLY A 331 2.87 17.48 8.79
CA GLY A 331 3.00 17.32 10.24
C GLY A 331 2.04 18.20 11.05
N TYR A 332 1.05 18.83 10.39
CA TYR A 332 0.09 19.70 11.06
C TYR A 332 -1.05 18.89 11.68
N LYS A 333 -1.60 19.45 12.74
CA LYS A 333 -2.84 18.98 13.37
C LYS A 333 -3.92 20.03 13.20
N THR A 334 -5.13 19.60 12.94
CA THR A 334 -6.25 20.53 12.85
C THR A 334 -6.45 21.23 14.21
N PRO A 335 -6.46 22.56 14.26
CA PRO A 335 -6.69 23.29 15.50
C PRO A 335 -8.03 22.92 16.14
N ARG A 336 -8.06 22.79 17.47
CA ARG A 336 -9.28 22.44 18.24
C ARG A 336 -10.51 23.26 17.83
N ARG A 337 -10.34 24.58 17.72
CA ARG A 337 -11.41 25.49 17.29
C ARG A 337 -12.01 25.12 15.94
N GLN A 338 -11.17 24.63 15.03
CA GLN A 338 -11.58 24.23 13.67
C GLN A 338 -12.33 22.90 13.69
N VAL A 339 -11.87 21.92 14.50
CA VAL A 339 -12.58 20.64 14.70
C VAL A 339 -14.00 20.90 15.21
N ILE A 340 -14.14 21.78 16.21
CA ILE A 340 -15.44 22.15 16.79
C ILE A 340 -16.30 22.92 15.78
N ALA A 341 -15.73 23.88 15.04
CA ALA A 341 -16.47 24.67 14.05
C ALA A 341 -17.03 23.77 12.96
N TRP A 342 -16.19 22.95 12.34
CA TRP A 342 -16.61 21.98 11.32
C TRP A 342 -17.58 20.93 11.86
N GLY A 343 -17.37 20.47 13.11
CA GLY A 343 -18.30 19.56 13.77
C GLY A 343 -19.71 20.14 13.90
N LYS A 344 -19.85 21.41 14.30
CA LYS A 344 -21.13 22.11 14.36
C LYS A 344 -21.79 22.28 13.01
N GLU A 345 -21.02 22.65 11.99
CA GLU A 345 -21.50 22.86 10.63
C GLU A 345 -22.03 21.56 10.02
N LEU A 346 -21.25 20.47 10.11
CA LEU A 346 -21.66 19.14 9.64
C LEU A 346 -22.89 18.62 10.42
N THR A 347 -22.96 18.88 11.71
CA THR A 347 -24.10 18.49 12.54
C THR A 347 -25.37 19.23 12.11
N ALA A 348 -25.27 20.53 11.80
CA ALA A 348 -26.39 21.31 11.29
C ALA A 348 -26.91 20.81 9.93
N MET A 349 -25.99 20.39 9.04
CA MET A 349 -26.36 19.78 7.76
C MET A 349 -27.11 18.45 7.96
N LEU A 350 -26.64 17.59 8.88
CA LEU A 350 -27.35 16.35 9.22
C LEU A 350 -28.72 16.62 9.84
N GLU A 351 -28.85 17.65 10.68
CA GLU A 351 -30.16 18.06 11.20
C GLU A 351 -31.14 18.42 10.08
N ALA A 352 -30.68 19.17 9.08
CA ALA A 352 -31.51 19.55 7.94
C ALA A 352 -31.97 18.33 7.12
N ILE A 353 -31.08 17.36 6.94
CA ILE A 353 -31.37 16.08 6.27
C ILE A 353 -32.37 15.27 7.10
N HIS A 354 -32.13 15.09 8.41
CA HIS A 354 -32.96 14.31 9.30
C HIS A 354 -34.35 14.92 9.48
N ALA A 355 -34.47 16.27 9.48
CA ALA A 355 -35.77 16.97 9.54
C ALA A 355 -36.66 16.66 8.32
N LYS A 356 -36.12 16.21 7.20
CA LYS A 356 -36.87 15.75 6.04
C LYS A 356 -37.18 14.24 6.05
N GLY A 357 -36.85 13.56 7.16
CA GLY A 357 -36.99 12.10 7.27
C GLY A 357 -35.98 11.31 6.46
N LEU A 358 -34.87 11.94 6.08
CA LEU A 358 -33.79 11.37 5.30
C LEU A 358 -32.59 10.99 6.18
N LEU A 359 -31.79 9.99 5.77
CA LEU A 359 -30.53 9.60 6.37
C LEU A 359 -29.44 9.63 5.31
N TYR A 360 -28.31 10.28 5.59
CA TYR A 360 -27.26 10.54 4.61
C TYR A 360 -26.44 9.31 4.26
N ARG A 361 -25.99 8.53 5.25
CA ARG A 361 -25.38 7.18 5.18
C ARG A 361 -23.95 7.06 4.64
N ASP A 362 -23.42 8.00 3.90
CA ASP A 362 -22.03 7.94 3.37
C ASP A 362 -21.23 9.20 3.75
N LEU A 363 -21.35 9.64 5.04
CA LEU A 363 -20.58 10.76 5.54
C LEU A 363 -19.12 10.37 5.73
N LYS A 364 -18.25 10.95 4.88
CA LYS A 364 -16.80 10.75 4.87
C LYS A 364 -16.10 12.00 4.35
N ALA A 365 -14.80 12.09 4.57
CA ALA A 365 -14.03 13.27 4.21
C ALA A 365 -13.98 13.57 2.70
N SER A 366 -14.06 12.54 1.83
CA SER A 366 -14.13 12.75 0.37
C SER A 366 -15.48 13.25 -0.13
N ASN A 367 -16.53 13.19 0.71
CA ASN A 367 -17.87 13.69 0.40
C ASN A 367 -18.15 15.05 1.03
N VAL A 368 -17.13 15.73 1.54
CA VAL A 368 -17.18 17.10 2.08
C VAL A 368 -16.24 17.98 1.27
N ILE A 369 -16.73 19.07 0.72
CA ILE A 369 -15.92 20.10 0.04
C ILE A 369 -15.70 21.26 1.00
N ILE A 370 -14.49 21.78 1.02
CA ILE A 370 -14.13 23.06 1.68
C ILE A 370 -13.96 24.09 0.58
N THR A 371 -14.78 25.11 0.56
CA THR A 371 -14.67 26.23 -0.38
C THR A 371 -13.58 27.21 0.04
N ALA A 372 -13.22 28.14 -0.83
CA ALA A 372 -12.14 29.09 -0.59
C ALA A 372 -12.40 30.03 0.61
N ASP A 373 -13.66 30.26 0.98
CA ASP A 373 -14.09 31.01 2.18
C ASP A 373 -14.14 30.14 3.45
N GLY A 374 -13.78 28.85 3.32
CA GLY A 374 -13.68 27.91 4.44
C GLY A 374 -14.99 27.26 4.86
N GLN A 375 -16.06 27.41 4.10
CA GLN A 375 -17.35 26.76 4.37
C GLN A 375 -17.37 25.31 3.90
N LEU A 376 -18.15 24.48 4.61
CA LEU A 376 -18.30 23.07 4.24
C LEU A 376 -19.55 22.85 3.41
N HIS A 377 -19.45 21.93 2.45
CA HIS A 377 -20.56 21.46 1.64
C HIS A 377 -20.56 19.94 1.58
N LEU A 378 -21.70 19.30 1.83
CA LEU A 378 -21.88 17.87 1.61
C LEU A 378 -22.20 17.63 0.13
N ILE A 379 -21.53 16.63 -0.46
CA ILE A 379 -21.73 16.18 -1.85
C ILE A 379 -22.06 14.68 -1.87
N ASP A 380 -22.54 14.16 -2.98
CA ASP A 380 -22.84 12.74 -3.20
C ASP A 380 -24.02 12.21 -2.35
N PHE A 381 -25.24 12.47 -2.82
CA PHE A 381 -26.50 12.06 -2.18
C PHE A 381 -27.04 10.71 -2.73
N GLY A 382 -26.23 9.97 -3.45
CA GLY A 382 -26.63 8.71 -4.10
C GLY A 382 -26.94 7.54 -3.16
N LEU A 383 -26.54 7.61 -1.87
CA LEU A 383 -26.82 6.61 -0.84
C LEU A 383 -27.80 7.08 0.25
N VAL A 384 -28.39 8.25 0.10
CA VAL A 384 -29.41 8.76 1.04
C VAL A 384 -30.60 7.80 1.12
N TYR A 385 -31.10 7.57 2.34
CA TYR A 385 -32.24 6.69 2.60
C TYR A 385 -33.46 7.49 3.08
N GLY A 386 -34.66 7.15 2.65
CA GLY A 386 -35.91 7.64 3.21
C GLY A 386 -37.02 8.00 2.22
N LEU A 387 -36.78 8.73 1.14
CA LEU A 387 -37.84 9.11 0.18
C LEU A 387 -38.27 7.91 -0.69
N ASN A 388 -39.27 7.13 -0.25
CA ASN A 388 -39.92 6.07 -1.08
C ASN A 388 -38.93 5.28 -1.95
N SER A 389 -37.73 5.00 -1.44
CA SER A 389 -36.68 4.39 -2.22
C SER A 389 -36.93 2.88 -2.34
N ASP A 390 -37.30 2.41 -3.52
CA ASP A 390 -37.30 0.97 -3.87
C ASP A 390 -35.87 0.41 -3.94
N ILE A 391 -34.85 1.22 -3.68
CA ILE A 391 -33.44 0.86 -3.76
C ILE A 391 -33.03 0.24 -2.43
N SER A 392 -32.79 -1.07 -2.43
CA SER A 392 -32.14 -1.74 -1.29
C SER A 392 -30.67 -1.34 -1.25
N ILE A 393 -30.34 -0.46 -0.31
CA ILE A 393 -28.99 0.05 -0.10
C ILE A 393 -28.38 -0.43 1.25
N TYR A 394 -29.04 -1.42 1.88
CA TYR A 394 -28.57 -1.96 3.16
C TYR A 394 -27.15 -2.54 3.00
N GLY A 395 -26.27 -2.23 3.96
CA GLY A 395 -24.89 -2.68 3.94
C GLY A 395 -23.96 -1.91 2.98
N LEU A 396 -24.47 -0.88 2.27
CA LEU A 396 -23.63 0.01 1.45
C LEU A 396 -23.13 1.20 2.28
N GLY A 397 -21.94 1.67 1.93
CA GLY A 397 -21.22 2.78 2.56
C GLY A 397 -19.71 2.57 2.52
N THR A 398 -18.97 3.42 3.21
CA THR A 398 -17.51 3.38 3.24
C THR A 398 -17.02 2.67 4.51
N PRO A 399 -16.26 1.54 4.40
CA PRO A 399 -15.66 0.88 5.57
C PRO A 399 -14.90 1.86 6.46
N GLY A 400 -14.98 1.67 7.78
CA GLY A 400 -14.40 2.60 8.76
C GLY A 400 -15.31 3.77 9.16
N TYR A 401 -16.12 4.28 8.23
CA TYR A 401 -17.16 5.29 8.50
C TYR A 401 -18.53 4.68 8.80
N MET A 402 -18.81 3.50 8.26
CA MET A 402 -20.05 2.77 8.53
C MET A 402 -20.14 2.32 9.98
N SER A 403 -21.30 2.49 10.60
CA SER A 403 -21.59 1.89 11.91
C SER A 403 -21.57 0.35 11.84
N PRO A 404 -21.33 -0.35 12.96
CA PRO A 404 -21.39 -1.81 13.00
C PRO A 404 -22.74 -2.39 12.54
N ARG A 405 -23.85 -1.66 12.73
CA ARG A 405 -25.18 -2.03 12.25
C ARG A 405 -25.29 -1.91 10.74
N GLN A 406 -24.80 -0.79 10.19
CA GLN A 406 -24.79 -0.57 8.73
C GLN A 406 -23.95 -1.61 8.01
N GLN A 407 -22.81 -2.01 8.58
CA GLN A 407 -21.97 -3.09 8.03
C GLN A 407 -22.72 -4.44 7.98
N LYS A 408 -23.56 -4.71 8.97
CA LYS A 408 -24.40 -5.92 9.00
C LYS A 408 -25.63 -5.86 8.10
N GLY A 409 -25.85 -4.73 7.41
CA GLY A 409 -27.01 -4.54 6.57
C GLY A 409 -28.32 -4.38 7.35
N GLU A 410 -28.26 -3.92 8.60
CA GLU A 410 -29.45 -3.62 9.41
C GLU A 410 -30.18 -2.37 8.89
N PRO A 411 -31.48 -2.20 9.18
CA PRO A 411 -32.24 -1.03 8.79
C PRO A 411 -31.58 0.27 9.28
N PRO A 412 -31.44 1.29 8.40
CA PRO A 412 -30.75 2.54 8.74
C PRO A 412 -31.45 3.35 9.83
N THR A 413 -30.66 4.05 10.64
CA THR A 413 -31.14 4.92 11.70
C THR A 413 -30.31 6.20 11.76
N VAL A 414 -30.83 7.25 12.41
CA VAL A 414 -30.09 8.50 12.70
C VAL A 414 -28.75 8.21 13.39
N SER A 415 -28.73 7.20 14.26
CA SER A 415 -27.52 6.83 15.02
C SER A 415 -26.37 6.34 14.11
N ASP A 416 -26.66 5.90 12.86
CA ASP A 416 -25.64 5.48 11.91
C ASP A 416 -24.92 6.70 11.31
N ASP A 417 -25.67 7.78 10.98
CA ASP A 417 -25.07 9.04 10.52
C ASP A 417 -24.24 9.69 11.63
N LEU A 418 -24.67 9.60 12.91
CA LEU A 418 -23.92 10.12 14.05
C LEU A 418 -22.62 9.35 14.30
N TYR A 419 -22.60 8.05 14.04
CA TYR A 419 -21.36 7.26 14.04
C TYR A 419 -20.41 7.72 12.93
N SER A 420 -20.92 7.90 11.71
CA SER A 420 -20.14 8.36 10.56
C SER A 420 -19.56 9.77 10.81
N LEU A 421 -20.34 10.66 11.44
CA LEU A 421 -19.84 11.98 11.87
C LEU A 421 -18.76 11.84 12.96
N GLY A 422 -18.93 10.93 13.91
CA GLY A 422 -17.90 10.60 14.90
C GLY A 422 -16.61 10.13 14.26
N ALA A 423 -16.69 9.26 13.24
CA ALA A 423 -15.53 8.79 12.46
C ALA A 423 -14.87 9.94 11.68
N LEU A 424 -15.67 10.86 11.14
CA LEU A 424 -15.14 12.04 10.46
C LEU A 424 -14.45 13.02 11.42
N LEU A 425 -15.05 13.28 12.60
CA LEU A 425 -14.42 14.10 13.65
C LEU A 425 -13.14 13.45 14.19
N TYR A 426 -13.11 12.12 14.27
CA TYR A 426 -11.91 11.36 14.61
C TYR A 426 -10.79 11.63 13.59
N LEU A 427 -11.08 11.54 12.28
CA LEU A 427 -10.12 11.90 11.24
C LEU A 427 -9.64 13.35 11.37
N ILE A 428 -10.59 14.31 11.51
CA ILE A 428 -10.25 15.73 11.59
C ILE A 428 -9.37 16.02 12.81
N GLY A 429 -9.68 15.42 13.96
CA GLY A 429 -8.97 15.65 15.22
C GLY A 429 -7.64 14.90 15.34
N THR A 430 -7.46 13.77 14.65
CA THR A 430 -6.30 12.90 14.81
C THR A 430 -5.44 12.78 13.56
N GLY A 431 -5.97 13.05 12.36
CA GLY A 431 -5.33 12.76 11.07
C GLY A 431 -5.40 11.28 10.66
N ALA A 432 -5.99 10.40 11.46
CA ALA A 432 -6.06 8.97 11.18
C ALA A 432 -7.28 8.63 10.33
N GLU A 433 -7.05 8.15 9.11
CA GLU A 433 -8.12 7.75 8.18
C GLU A 433 -8.86 6.51 8.70
N PRO A 434 -10.18 6.61 8.99
CA PRO A 434 -10.96 5.50 9.54
C PRO A 434 -11.01 4.25 8.64
N SER A 435 -11.01 4.42 7.32
CA SER A 435 -11.04 3.32 6.35
C SER A 435 -9.76 2.48 6.34
N LEU A 436 -8.67 3.00 6.88
CA LEU A 436 -7.40 2.27 7.05
C LEU A 436 -7.31 1.54 8.39
N ALA A 437 -8.36 1.59 9.21
CA ALA A 437 -8.40 0.84 10.45
C ALA A 437 -8.58 -0.67 10.18
N PRO A 438 -7.75 -1.56 10.75
CA PRO A 438 -7.73 -2.99 10.38
C PRO A 438 -8.90 -3.81 10.91
N ARG A 439 -9.75 -3.27 11.80
CA ARG A 439 -10.86 -3.99 12.45
C ARG A 439 -12.07 -3.09 12.66
N GLU A 440 -13.25 -3.69 12.79
CA GLU A 440 -14.49 -2.98 13.13
C GLU A 440 -14.38 -2.13 14.40
N ALA A 441 -13.61 -2.57 15.40
CA ALA A 441 -13.39 -1.88 16.66
C ALA A 441 -12.12 -0.98 16.65
N ALA A 442 -11.43 -0.82 15.51
CA ALA A 442 -10.12 -0.18 15.49
C ALA A 442 -10.15 1.31 15.90
N LEU A 443 -11.26 2.00 15.68
CA LEU A 443 -11.41 3.39 16.13
C LEU A 443 -11.50 3.49 17.67
N THR A 444 -12.12 2.50 18.32
CA THR A 444 -12.21 2.46 19.78
C THR A 444 -10.95 1.89 20.45
N THR A 445 -10.16 1.07 19.74
CA THR A 445 -8.88 0.55 20.24
C THR A 445 -7.72 1.55 20.09
N ARG A 446 -7.92 2.61 19.33
CA ARG A 446 -6.98 3.72 19.17
C ARG A 446 -7.64 5.02 19.64
N PRO A 447 -7.70 5.30 20.95
CA PRO A 447 -8.34 6.50 21.47
C PRO A 447 -7.81 7.77 20.81
N PRO A 448 -8.65 8.77 20.53
CA PRO A 448 -8.24 10.00 19.82
C PRO A 448 -7.02 10.67 20.46
N ARG A 449 -6.92 10.70 21.79
CA ARG A 449 -5.80 11.31 22.52
C ARG A 449 -4.50 10.50 22.46
N LEU A 450 -4.55 9.19 22.18
CA LEU A 450 -3.35 8.41 21.94
C LEU A 450 -2.70 8.78 20.59
N LEU A 451 -3.53 9.04 19.57
CA LEU A 451 -3.10 9.53 18.26
C LEU A 451 -2.72 11.01 18.27
N ASN A 452 -3.51 11.82 18.96
CA ASN A 452 -3.26 13.24 19.11
C ASN A 452 -3.29 13.65 20.60
N PRO A 453 -2.16 13.62 21.31
CA PRO A 453 -2.10 13.99 22.74
C PRO A 453 -2.51 15.43 23.03
N THR A 454 -2.55 16.32 22.01
CA THR A 454 -2.95 17.71 22.18
C THR A 454 -4.47 17.91 22.10
N LEU A 455 -5.23 16.87 21.75
CA LEU A 455 -6.69 16.92 21.74
C LEU A 455 -7.22 17.00 23.18
N ASP A 456 -8.11 17.96 23.46
CA ASP A 456 -8.67 18.07 24.81
C ASP A 456 -9.59 16.89 25.14
N GLN A 457 -9.73 16.64 26.45
CA GLN A 457 -10.47 15.50 26.96
C GLN A 457 -11.95 15.54 26.56
N ASP A 458 -12.59 16.71 26.69
CA ASP A 458 -14.04 16.87 26.47
C ASP A 458 -14.39 16.61 24.98
N LEU A 459 -13.57 17.12 24.06
CA LEU A 459 -13.75 16.86 22.64
C LEU A 459 -13.49 15.39 22.29
N ALA A 460 -12.47 14.77 22.90
CA ALA A 460 -12.19 13.36 22.72
C ALA A 460 -13.35 12.48 23.19
N GLU A 461 -13.95 12.79 24.33
CA GLU A 461 -15.13 12.07 24.87
C GLU A 461 -16.35 12.19 23.96
N ILE A 462 -16.58 13.36 23.34
CA ILE A 462 -17.65 13.54 22.35
C ILE A 462 -17.41 12.62 21.14
N ILE A 463 -16.18 12.59 20.60
CA ILE A 463 -15.82 11.73 19.48
C ILE A 463 -16.03 10.26 19.86
N GLU A 464 -15.50 9.83 21.00
CA GLU A 464 -15.62 8.46 21.50
C GLU A 464 -17.06 8.05 21.74
N ARG A 465 -17.92 8.96 22.25
CA ARG A 465 -19.35 8.70 22.43
C ARG A 465 -20.04 8.44 21.07
N CYS A 466 -19.72 9.19 20.02
CA CYS A 466 -20.24 8.93 18.68
C CYS A 466 -19.86 7.53 18.17
N LEU A 467 -18.65 7.06 18.50
CA LEU A 467 -18.07 5.81 18.00
C LEU A 467 -18.45 4.57 18.83
N LYS A 468 -19.29 4.69 19.86
CA LYS A 468 -19.74 3.53 20.65
C LYS A 468 -20.38 2.48 19.74
N PRO A 469 -20.01 1.18 19.88
CA PRO A 469 -20.61 0.12 19.08
C PRO A 469 -22.13 0.01 19.27
N ASN A 470 -22.61 0.17 20.52
CA ASN A 470 -24.03 0.16 20.85
C ASN A 470 -24.67 1.52 20.53
N PRO A 471 -25.68 1.60 19.66
CA PRO A 471 -26.37 2.84 19.32
C PRO A 471 -26.98 3.58 20.51
N GLY A 472 -27.45 2.84 21.54
CA GLY A 472 -28.06 3.43 22.74
C GLY A 472 -27.08 4.22 23.65
N GLU A 473 -25.77 4.05 23.44
CA GLU A 473 -24.72 4.78 24.15
C GLU A 473 -24.27 6.05 23.40
N ARG A 474 -24.71 6.22 22.16
CA ARG A 474 -24.39 7.38 21.33
C ARG A 474 -25.28 8.57 21.65
N PHE A 475 -25.14 9.65 20.90
CA PHE A 475 -26.10 10.75 20.89
C PHE A 475 -27.42 10.30 20.25
N VAL A 476 -28.54 10.81 20.73
CA VAL A 476 -29.89 10.44 20.25
C VAL A 476 -30.21 11.17 18.93
N SER A 477 -29.67 12.38 18.76
CA SER A 477 -29.91 13.21 17.58
C SER A 477 -28.69 14.07 17.23
N ALA A 478 -28.70 14.61 16.02
CA ALA A 478 -27.71 15.59 15.61
C ALA A 478 -27.78 16.87 16.46
N ALA A 479 -28.98 17.29 16.90
CA ALA A 479 -29.15 18.44 17.78
C ALA A 479 -28.53 18.25 19.17
N GLU A 480 -28.60 17.03 19.74
CA GLU A 480 -27.90 16.71 20.99
C GLU A 480 -26.39 16.80 20.83
N LEU A 481 -25.85 16.22 19.76
CA LEU A 481 -24.42 16.30 19.46
C LEU A 481 -23.98 17.75 19.24
N ARG A 482 -24.74 18.56 18.51
CA ARG A 482 -24.43 19.97 18.31
C ARG A 482 -24.38 20.71 19.62
N SER A 483 -25.36 20.51 20.49
CA SER A 483 -25.41 21.13 21.83
C SER A 483 -24.19 20.75 22.68
N ALA A 484 -23.72 19.50 22.58
CA ALA A 484 -22.51 19.07 23.26
C ALA A 484 -21.25 19.78 22.71
N LEU A 485 -21.15 19.97 21.40
CA LEU A 485 -20.03 20.70 20.75
C LEU A 485 -20.11 22.22 21.10
N GLU A 486 -21.30 22.79 21.24
CA GLU A 486 -21.52 24.18 21.64
C GLU A 486 -21.17 24.44 23.10
N ALA A 487 -21.36 23.45 23.97
CA ALA A 487 -21.02 23.52 25.38
C ALA A 487 -19.52 23.51 25.67
N LEU A 488 -18.69 23.11 24.68
CA LEU A 488 -17.24 23.15 24.83
C LEU A 488 -16.76 24.59 25.00
N SER A 489 -16.13 24.88 26.14
CA SER A 489 -15.65 26.21 26.48
C SER A 489 -14.65 26.72 25.41
N PRO A 490 -14.76 28.01 25.02
CA PRO A 490 -13.74 28.63 24.19
C PRO A 490 -12.45 28.75 25.03
N THR A 491 -11.48 27.89 24.76
CA THR A 491 -10.13 28.06 25.31
C THR A 491 -9.44 29.18 24.55
N THR A 492 -8.94 30.18 25.27
CA THR A 492 -8.29 31.37 24.72
C THR A 492 -6.91 31.11 24.16
N ASN A 493 -6.38 29.89 24.33
CA ASN A 493 -5.11 29.47 23.77
C ASN A 493 -5.31 28.11 23.09
N ASP A 494 -4.94 27.98 21.80
CA ASP A 494 -4.54 26.68 21.27
C ASP A 494 -3.43 26.16 22.20
N PRO A 495 -3.53 24.97 22.79
CA PRO A 495 -2.59 24.53 23.78
C PRO A 495 -1.19 24.49 23.15
N VAL A 496 -0.36 25.43 23.56
CA VAL A 496 1.09 25.23 23.53
C VAL A 496 1.33 23.94 24.31
N LEU A 497 1.95 22.98 23.67
CA LEU A 497 2.26 21.65 24.20
C LEU A 497 2.59 21.71 25.70
N VAL A 498 1.60 21.42 26.53
CA VAL A 498 1.86 21.16 27.94
C VAL A 498 2.44 19.75 27.98
N SER A 499 3.67 19.63 28.42
CA SER A 499 4.31 18.36 28.76
C SER A 499 3.33 17.54 29.60
N SER A 500 2.71 16.53 29.00
CA SER A 500 1.69 15.73 29.66
C SER A 500 2.31 14.54 30.37
N ALA A 501 3.16 14.79 31.36
CA ALA A 501 3.57 13.74 32.28
C ALA A 501 2.41 13.16 33.12
N ALA A 502 1.26 13.85 33.18
CA ALA A 502 0.16 13.47 34.05
C ALA A 502 -0.98 12.66 33.38
N SER A 503 -1.05 12.59 32.05
CA SER A 503 -2.16 11.88 31.38
C SER A 503 -1.79 10.54 30.76
N SER A 504 -0.51 10.19 30.68
CA SER A 504 -0.04 8.91 30.12
C SER A 504 -0.26 7.71 31.06
N GLU A 505 -0.50 7.94 32.36
CA GLU A 505 -0.69 6.83 33.32
C GLU A 505 -2.06 6.13 33.21
N GLN A 506 -3.06 6.75 32.61
CA GLN A 506 -4.42 6.18 32.51
C GLN A 506 -4.75 5.52 31.15
N ILE A 507 -3.94 5.70 30.10
CA ILE A 507 -4.32 5.32 28.73
C ILE A 507 -3.73 3.98 28.30
N ALA A 508 -2.64 3.52 28.87
CA ALA A 508 -2.05 2.24 28.57
C ALA A 508 -2.14 1.30 29.79
N THR A 509 -2.88 0.23 29.68
CA THR A 509 -2.49 -1.00 30.39
C THR A 509 -1.09 -1.31 29.89
N ARG A 510 -0.06 -0.82 30.64
CA ARG A 510 1.35 -0.94 30.24
C ARG A 510 1.68 -2.40 30.11
N ARG A 511 1.90 -2.85 28.87
CA ARG A 511 2.53 -4.15 28.67
C ARG A 511 3.90 -4.15 29.29
N THR A 512 4.25 -5.26 29.91
CA THR A 512 5.57 -5.50 30.43
C THR A 512 6.53 -5.89 29.28
N PRO A 513 7.84 -5.80 29.46
CA PRO A 513 8.81 -6.35 28.52
C PRO A 513 8.53 -7.83 28.16
N GLU A 514 8.05 -8.63 29.11
CA GLU A 514 7.70 -10.04 28.88
C GLU A 514 6.46 -10.18 27.97
N ASP A 515 5.48 -9.28 28.05
CA ASP A 515 4.32 -9.30 27.14
C ASP A 515 4.76 -9.06 25.68
N TYR A 516 5.70 -8.14 25.43
CA TYR A 516 6.26 -7.92 24.09
C TYR A 516 7.08 -9.11 23.62
N ARG A 517 7.80 -9.77 24.54
CA ARG A 517 8.53 -11.00 24.23
C ARG A 517 7.57 -12.14 23.82
N GLN A 518 6.42 -12.28 24.48
CA GLN A 518 5.38 -13.24 24.11
C GLN A 518 4.78 -12.93 22.74
N LEU A 519 4.52 -11.65 22.42
CA LEU A 519 4.06 -11.26 21.08
C LEU A 519 5.09 -11.59 20.00
N ALA A 520 6.38 -11.33 20.26
CA ALA A 520 7.47 -11.70 19.35
C ALA A 520 7.58 -13.22 19.17
N ARG A 521 7.37 -14.01 20.24
CA ARG A 521 7.32 -15.49 20.17
C ARG A 521 6.20 -15.96 19.26
N ARG A 522 5.00 -15.42 19.42
CA ARG A 522 3.85 -15.75 18.56
C ARG A 522 4.11 -15.38 17.09
N LEU A 523 4.78 -14.26 16.80
CA LEU A 523 5.19 -13.94 15.43
C LEU A 523 6.27 -14.89 14.91
N SER A 524 7.17 -15.40 15.77
CA SER A 524 8.13 -16.44 15.39
C SER A 524 7.41 -17.72 14.93
N GLU A 525 6.38 -18.13 15.66
CA GLU A 525 5.52 -19.25 15.30
C GLU A 525 4.78 -19.00 13.98
N THR A 526 4.23 -17.80 13.81
CA THR A 526 3.57 -17.37 12.56
C THR A 526 4.53 -17.43 11.37
N LEU A 527 5.74 -16.86 11.50
CA LEU A 527 6.75 -16.89 10.42
C LEU A 527 7.20 -18.32 10.12
N SER A 528 7.37 -19.17 11.14
CA SER A 528 7.69 -20.59 10.95
C SER A 528 6.61 -21.31 10.14
N HIS A 529 5.34 -21.09 10.46
CA HIS A 529 4.19 -21.69 9.77
C HIS A 529 4.00 -21.13 8.34
N ALA A 530 4.29 -19.86 8.13
CA ALA A 530 4.17 -19.20 6.84
C ALA A 530 5.27 -19.62 5.83
N ALA A 531 6.34 -20.25 6.28
CA ALA A 531 7.39 -20.79 5.42
C ALA A 531 6.87 -22.04 4.69
N GLN A 532 6.90 -22.03 3.36
CA GLN A 532 6.32 -23.08 2.52
C GLN A 532 7.38 -23.72 1.64
N PRO A 533 7.27 -25.04 1.33
CA PRO A 533 8.14 -25.70 0.39
C PRO A 533 8.16 -24.99 -0.97
N ASP A 534 9.34 -24.81 -1.52
CA ASP A 534 9.44 -24.32 -2.89
C ASP A 534 8.93 -25.41 -3.87
N PRO A 535 8.03 -25.07 -4.81
CA PRO A 535 7.57 -26.01 -5.82
C PRO A 535 8.68 -26.66 -6.65
N GLN A 536 9.84 -26.03 -6.74
CA GLN A 536 11.04 -26.56 -7.42
C GLN A 536 11.93 -27.41 -6.52
N GLY A 537 11.57 -27.60 -5.22
CA GLY A 537 12.14 -28.62 -4.36
C GLY A 537 13.44 -28.28 -3.62
N THR A 538 13.82 -27.01 -3.50
CA THR A 538 15.14 -26.62 -2.97
C THR A 538 15.13 -26.07 -1.53
N GLY A 539 14.05 -26.18 -0.77
CA GLY A 539 13.94 -25.70 0.63
C GLY A 539 12.62 -24.99 0.91
N LEU A 540 12.63 -24.14 1.93
CA LEU A 540 11.46 -23.37 2.36
C LEU A 540 11.58 -21.89 1.95
N ARG A 541 10.46 -21.25 1.67
CA ARG A 541 10.41 -19.81 1.36
C ARG A 541 9.14 -19.16 1.85
N TRP A 542 9.19 -17.85 2.06
CA TRP A 542 8.03 -17.01 2.29
C TRP A 542 7.53 -16.38 1.00
N THR A 543 6.22 -16.18 0.94
CA THR A 543 5.59 -15.53 -0.22
C THR A 543 5.06 -14.15 0.20
N SER A 544 5.57 -13.10 -0.43
CA SER A 544 5.06 -11.76 -0.23
C SER A 544 3.65 -11.62 -0.81
N THR A 545 2.75 -11.04 -0.02
CA THR A 545 1.40 -10.64 -0.45
C THR A 545 1.32 -9.13 -0.70
N HIS A 546 2.39 -8.39 -0.39
CA HIS A 546 2.48 -6.95 -0.64
C HIS A 546 2.53 -6.66 -2.15
N TYR A 547 1.86 -5.60 -2.61
CA TYR A 547 1.74 -5.29 -4.05
C TYR A 547 3.07 -5.18 -4.79
N ILE A 548 4.16 -4.79 -4.12
CA ILE A 548 5.51 -4.73 -4.69
C ILE A 548 6.07 -6.14 -4.97
N GLY A 549 5.92 -7.06 -4.00
CA GLY A 549 6.50 -8.41 -4.04
C GLY A 549 5.55 -9.51 -4.51
N LYS A 550 4.24 -9.24 -4.58
CA LYS A 550 3.19 -10.24 -4.82
C LYS A 550 3.41 -11.06 -6.09
N GLY A 551 3.37 -12.38 -5.93
CA GLY A 551 3.54 -13.33 -7.04
C GLY A 551 4.98 -13.42 -7.56
N ARG A 552 5.97 -12.87 -6.84
CA ARG A 552 7.39 -12.90 -7.21
C ARG A 552 8.18 -13.79 -6.25
N GLN A 553 9.18 -14.44 -6.77
CA GLN A 553 10.20 -15.12 -5.95
C GLN A 553 11.30 -14.11 -5.60
N ALA A 554 10.93 -13.04 -4.90
CA ALA A 554 11.86 -12.00 -4.53
C ALA A 554 12.88 -12.53 -3.50
N ARG A 555 14.17 -12.22 -3.74
CA ARG A 555 15.29 -12.61 -2.89
C ARG A 555 15.72 -11.45 -1.97
N ASP A 556 15.29 -10.24 -2.28
CA ASP A 556 15.71 -9.01 -1.61
C ASP A 556 15.31 -8.93 -0.12
N LEU A 557 15.84 -7.93 0.56
CA LEU A 557 15.57 -7.70 1.98
C LEU A 557 14.28 -6.91 2.20
N ASN A 558 13.85 -6.09 1.24
CA ASN A 558 12.69 -5.23 1.37
C ASN A 558 11.37 -6.02 1.43
N THR A 559 11.04 -6.73 0.35
CA THR A 559 9.80 -7.52 0.17
C THR A 559 10.07 -8.98 -0.17
N GLY A 560 11.29 -9.44 0.06
CA GLY A 560 11.73 -10.78 -0.33
C GLY A 560 12.20 -11.62 0.85
N ASN A 561 12.65 -12.80 0.48
CA ASN A 561 13.00 -13.85 1.43
C ASN A 561 14.21 -13.51 2.32
N SER A 562 15.14 -12.64 1.87
CA SER A 562 16.26 -12.21 2.71
C SER A 562 15.80 -11.45 3.95
N GLY A 563 14.79 -10.58 3.81
CA GLY A 563 14.24 -9.84 4.95
C GLY A 563 13.53 -10.75 5.96
N SER A 564 12.68 -11.64 5.47
CA SER A 564 12.00 -12.64 6.32
C SER A 564 13.00 -13.57 7.01
N LEU A 565 14.03 -14.05 6.28
CA LEU A 565 15.10 -14.90 6.82
C LEU A 565 15.89 -14.20 7.91
N LEU A 566 16.28 -12.93 7.69
CA LEU A 566 17.01 -12.13 8.67
C LEU A 566 16.21 -11.95 9.96
N ALA A 567 14.94 -11.54 9.85
CA ALA A 567 14.08 -11.39 11.02
C ALA A 567 13.87 -12.73 11.75
N PHE A 568 13.64 -13.79 11.01
CA PHE A 568 13.46 -15.12 11.58
C PHE A 568 14.73 -15.65 12.25
N ALA A 569 15.91 -15.35 11.71
CA ALA A 569 17.19 -15.67 12.37
C ALA A 569 17.32 -15.01 13.74
N GLU A 570 16.89 -13.75 13.89
CA GLU A 570 16.89 -13.06 15.18
C GLU A 570 15.93 -13.70 16.19
N LEU A 571 14.76 -14.12 15.75
CA LEU A 571 13.77 -14.80 16.59
C LEU A 571 14.28 -16.18 17.01
N VAL A 572 14.91 -16.93 16.11
CA VAL A 572 15.55 -18.22 16.43
C VAL A 572 16.72 -18.03 17.41
N ALA A 573 17.51 -16.97 17.27
CA ALA A 573 18.57 -16.64 18.21
C ALA A 573 18.03 -16.32 19.61
N GLU A 574 16.85 -15.68 19.70
CA GLU A 574 16.23 -15.30 20.96
C GLU A 574 15.56 -16.49 21.65
N PHE A 575 14.80 -17.31 20.91
CA PHE A 575 13.95 -18.35 21.49
C PHE A 575 14.57 -19.76 21.47
N SER A 576 15.57 -19.99 20.62
CA SER A 576 16.33 -21.25 20.52
C SER A 576 15.47 -22.52 20.28
N ASP A 577 14.34 -22.40 19.57
CA ASP A 577 13.46 -23.54 19.25
C ASP A 577 14.10 -24.44 18.18
N PRO A 578 14.27 -25.76 18.44
CA PRO A 578 14.90 -26.66 17.48
C PRO A 578 14.13 -26.84 16.18
N SER A 579 12.80 -26.78 16.19
CA SER A 579 11.98 -26.89 14.98
C SER A 579 12.13 -25.65 14.10
N GLN A 580 12.17 -24.46 14.71
CA GLN A 580 12.40 -23.21 14.02
C GLN A 580 13.85 -23.09 13.47
N ARG A 581 14.83 -23.68 14.17
CA ARG A 581 16.21 -23.79 13.64
C ARG A 581 16.25 -24.60 12.34
N GLN A 582 15.45 -25.66 12.23
CA GLN A 582 15.35 -26.44 10.97
C GLN A 582 14.73 -25.59 9.86
N VAL A 583 13.62 -24.90 10.12
CA VAL A 583 12.99 -23.98 9.16
C VAL A 583 13.98 -22.91 8.69
N LEU A 584 14.75 -22.32 9.60
CA LEU A 584 15.80 -21.34 9.30
C LEU A 584 16.86 -21.93 8.34
N ALA A 585 17.34 -23.15 8.61
CA ALA A 585 18.33 -23.81 7.78
C ALA A 585 17.80 -24.13 6.36
N GLU A 586 16.55 -24.58 6.27
CA GLU A 586 15.92 -24.88 4.98
C GLU A 586 15.63 -23.62 4.17
N ALA A 587 15.23 -22.53 4.80
CA ALA A 587 15.01 -21.23 4.16
C ALA A 587 16.34 -20.60 3.71
N ALA A 588 17.41 -20.72 4.50
CA ALA A 588 18.75 -20.29 4.11
C ALA A 588 19.25 -21.09 2.89
N ARG A 589 19.02 -22.42 2.86
CA ARG A 589 19.36 -23.26 1.72
C ARG A 589 18.62 -22.83 0.44
N TRP A 590 17.32 -22.52 0.55
CA TRP A 590 16.60 -21.98 -0.58
C TRP A 590 17.24 -20.69 -1.09
N LEU A 591 17.61 -19.78 -0.23
CA LEU A 591 18.17 -18.48 -0.61
C LEU A 591 19.55 -18.62 -1.31
N THR A 592 20.33 -19.66 -1.01
CA THR A 592 21.61 -19.93 -1.70
C THR A 592 21.39 -20.42 -3.13
N THR A 593 20.32 -21.19 -3.38
CA THR A 593 20.08 -21.87 -4.66
C THR A 593 19.02 -21.18 -5.54
N ALA A 594 18.21 -20.29 -4.97
CA ALA A 594 17.13 -19.61 -5.70
C ALA A 594 17.66 -18.81 -6.90
N PRO A 595 17.04 -18.96 -8.08
CA PRO A 595 17.48 -18.26 -9.28
C PRO A 595 17.31 -16.75 -9.14
N ARG A 596 18.21 -16.01 -9.76
CA ARG A 596 18.03 -14.56 -9.94
C ARG A 596 16.98 -14.30 -11.00
N LEU A 597 16.18 -13.27 -10.78
CA LEU A 597 15.28 -12.78 -11.81
C LEU A 597 16.10 -12.14 -12.96
N PRO A 598 15.61 -12.18 -14.20
CA PRO A 598 16.20 -11.44 -15.30
C PRO A 598 16.34 -9.95 -14.99
N GLY A 599 17.40 -9.34 -15.50
CA GLY A 599 17.68 -7.92 -15.30
C GLY A 599 19.08 -7.64 -14.76
N PRO A 600 19.40 -6.39 -14.42
CA PRO A 600 20.70 -6.03 -13.86
C PRO A 600 20.89 -6.67 -12.48
N ILE A 601 22.14 -7.03 -12.18
CA ILE A 601 22.48 -7.51 -10.84
C ILE A 601 22.69 -6.32 -9.94
N LEU A 602 21.80 -6.17 -8.95
CA LEU A 602 21.81 -5.07 -8.03
C LEU A 602 22.73 -5.39 -6.83
N ALA A 603 23.54 -4.41 -6.43
CA ALA A 603 24.48 -4.55 -5.30
C ALA A 603 23.94 -4.02 -3.97
N GLY A 604 22.78 -3.39 -3.97
CA GLY A 604 22.20 -2.69 -2.81
C GLY A 604 21.84 -3.59 -1.63
N LEU A 605 21.61 -2.97 -0.48
CA LEU A 605 21.30 -3.67 0.77
C LEU A 605 19.85 -4.13 0.82
N TYR A 606 18.89 -3.21 0.58
CA TYR A 606 17.47 -3.55 0.68
C TYR A 606 16.93 -4.20 -0.59
N VAL A 607 17.48 -3.82 -1.74
CA VAL A 607 17.16 -4.44 -3.03
C VAL A 607 18.47 -4.81 -3.72
N GLY A 608 18.94 -6.04 -3.55
CA GLY A 608 20.16 -6.51 -4.17
C GLY A 608 20.88 -7.62 -3.40
N GLU A 609 22.04 -8.00 -3.93
CA GLU A 609 22.84 -9.13 -3.44
C GLU A 609 23.48 -8.88 -2.07
N ALA A 610 23.70 -7.61 -1.67
CA ALA A 610 24.18 -7.28 -0.32
C ALA A 610 23.17 -7.71 0.75
N GLY A 611 21.87 -7.52 0.51
CA GLY A 611 20.81 -7.99 1.42
C GLY A 611 20.76 -9.52 1.52
N VAL A 612 20.93 -10.20 0.38
CA VAL A 612 21.01 -11.67 0.36
C VAL A 612 22.21 -12.16 1.18
N GLY A 613 23.39 -11.58 0.98
CA GLY A 613 24.58 -11.88 1.75
C GLY A 613 24.43 -11.61 3.24
N THR A 614 23.78 -10.51 3.62
CA THR A 614 23.49 -10.15 5.01
C THR A 614 22.61 -11.19 5.71
N ALA A 615 21.55 -11.65 5.06
CA ALA A 615 20.65 -12.66 5.61
C ALA A 615 21.37 -14.01 5.78
N LEU A 616 22.19 -14.42 4.79
CA LEU A 616 22.98 -15.65 4.84
C LEU A 616 24.05 -15.58 5.94
N LEU A 617 24.77 -14.45 6.07
CA LEU A 617 25.75 -14.23 7.13
C LEU A 617 25.08 -14.41 8.50
N ARG A 618 23.95 -13.77 8.73
CA ARG A 618 23.26 -13.83 10.01
C ARG A 618 22.69 -15.23 10.30
N ALA A 619 22.08 -15.88 9.32
CA ALA A 619 21.61 -17.26 9.45
C ALA A 619 22.76 -18.20 9.76
N GLY A 620 23.92 -18.07 9.08
CA GLY A 620 25.13 -18.83 9.36
C GLY A 620 25.65 -18.65 10.77
N GLN A 621 25.68 -17.42 11.30
CA GLN A 621 26.05 -17.13 12.67
C GLN A 621 25.11 -17.80 13.69
N VAL A 622 23.79 -17.68 13.49
CA VAL A 622 22.77 -18.27 14.38
C VAL A 622 22.80 -19.80 14.37
N LEU A 623 22.98 -20.39 13.19
CA LEU A 623 23.04 -21.84 13.01
C LEU A 623 24.43 -22.43 13.32
N SER A 624 25.47 -21.60 13.45
CA SER A 624 26.88 -22.00 13.49
C SER A 624 27.28 -22.76 12.23
N ASP A 625 26.75 -22.34 11.07
CA ASP A 625 26.97 -22.95 9.77
C ASP A 625 28.01 -22.16 8.96
N THR A 626 29.22 -22.71 8.90
CA THR A 626 30.33 -22.10 8.18
C THR A 626 30.16 -22.08 6.67
N ALA A 627 29.33 -22.97 6.10
CA ALA A 627 29.06 -22.96 4.65
C ALA A 627 28.22 -21.73 4.26
N LEU A 628 27.21 -21.38 5.06
CA LEU A 628 26.41 -20.16 4.85
C LEU A 628 27.26 -18.89 5.03
N MET A 629 28.16 -18.87 6.01
CA MET A 629 29.05 -17.73 6.22
C MET A 629 30.05 -17.59 5.04
N ASN A 630 30.58 -18.68 4.52
CA ASN A 630 31.44 -18.68 3.33
C ASN A 630 30.66 -18.21 2.08
N GLU A 631 29.40 -18.64 1.93
CA GLU A 631 28.55 -18.17 0.81
C GLU A 631 28.32 -16.64 0.89
N ALA A 632 28.09 -16.10 2.10
CA ALA A 632 28.00 -14.65 2.30
C ALA A 632 29.32 -13.94 1.94
N LEU A 633 30.48 -14.53 2.28
CA LEU A 633 31.79 -13.96 1.94
C LEU A 633 32.06 -13.98 0.42
N GLU A 634 31.72 -15.08 -0.29
CA GLU A 634 31.83 -15.15 -1.74
C GLU A 634 30.92 -14.13 -2.43
N ARG A 635 29.70 -13.88 -1.89
CA ARG A 635 28.85 -12.80 -2.38
C ARG A 635 29.49 -11.43 -2.18
N GLY A 636 30.15 -11.20 -1.06
CA GLY A 636 30.92 -9.97 -0.85
C GLY A 636 31.99 -9.78 -1.90
N ARG A 637 32.78 -10.84 -2.18
CA ARG A 637 33.79 -10.82 -3.24
C ARG A 637 33.18 -10.54 -4.61
N PHE A 638 32.06 -11.18 -4.92
CA PHE A 638 31.32 -10.95 -6.17
C PHE A 638 30.80 -9.51 -6.26
N ILE A 639 30.14 -9.00 -5.21
CA ILE A 639 29.63 -7.61 -5.17
C ILE A 639 30.76 -6.60 -5.36
N ALA A 640 31.93 -6.88 -4.84
CA ALA A 640 33.11 -6.01 -5.03
C ALA A 640 33.53 -5.86 -6.50
N THR A 641 33.14 -6.76 -7.38
CA THR A 641 33.39 -6.70 -8.84
C THR A 641 32.30 -5.98 -9.63
N LEU A 642 31.12 -5.78 -9.05
CA LEU A 642 30.01 -5.14 -9.74
C LEU A 642 30.25 -3.64 -9.93
N PRO A 643 29.74 -3.04 -11.01
CA PRO A 643 29.83 -1.60 -11.22
C PRO A 643 29.11 -0.86 -10.10
N PHE A 644 29.48 0.39 -9.89
CA PHE A 644 28.76 1.30 -9.03
C PHE A 644 27.52 1.84 -9.75
N GLY A 645 26.43 2.03 -9.01
CA GLY A 645 25.15 2.51 -9.52
C GLY A 645 24.67 3.70 -8.70
N SER A 646 23.45 3.62 -8.16
CA SER A 646 22.94 4.63 -7.25
C SER A 646 23.84 4.80 -6.01
N PRO A 647 24.02 6.01 -5.50
CA PRO A 647 24.80 6.23 -4.28
C PRO A 647 24.13 5.74 -3.00
N ASP A 648 22.81 5.55 -3.01
CA ASP A 648 21.96 5.38 -1.85
C ASP A 648 22.20 4.09 -1.04
N LEU A 649 21.59 4.05 0.16
CA LEU A 649 21.63 2.89 1.05
C LEU A 649 20.74 1.75 0.57
N PHE A 650 19.61 2.06 -0.04
CA PHE A 650 18.58 1.07 -0.35
C PHE A 650 18.96 0.19 -1.55
N ASN A 651 19.29 0.83 -2.67
CA ASN A 651 19.58 0.16 -3.94
C ASN A 651 21.07 0.13 -4.28
N GLY A 652 21.90 0.92 -3.60
CA GLY A 652 23.16 1.37 -4.17
C GLY A 652 24.40 1.16 -3.34
N THR A 653 25.35 2.07 -3.58
CA THR A 653 26.75 2.00 -3.11
C THR A 653 26.86 2.06 -1.60
N ALA A 654 26.08 2.91 -0.90
CA ALA A 654 26.10 2.97 0.56
C ALA A 654 25.64 1.65 1.17
N GLY A 655 24.63 0.98 0.60
CA GLY A 655 24.16 -0.32 1.08
C GLY A 655 25.22 -1.43 1.00
N ARG A 656 25.98 -1.46 -0.11
CA ARG A 656 27.05 -2.46 -0.27
C ARG A 656 28.23 -2.20 0.69
N ILE A 657 28.53 -0.93 1.01
CA ILE A 657 29.55 -0.61 2.01
C ILE A 657 29.20 -1.24 3.36
N ARG A 658 27.98 -1.05 3.84
CA ARG A 658 27.54 -1.60 5.13
C ARG A 658 27.65 -3.12 5.16
N PHE A 659 27.29 -3.82 4.09
CA PHE A 659 27.47 -5.25 3.99
C PHE A 659 28.95 -5.68 4.04
N HIS A 660 29.85 -5.01 3.32
CA HIS A 660 31.27 -5.27 3.39
C HIS A 660 31.84 -5.05 4.81
N LEU A 661 31.38 -4.04 5.52
CA LEU A 661 31.77 -3.81 6.93
C LEU A 661 31.33 -4.95 7.85
N TRP A 662 30.10 -5.45 7.69
CA TRP A 662 29.64 -6.60 8.47
C TRP A 662 30.41 -7.89 8.15
N LEU A 663 30.77 -8.10 6.90
CA LEU A 663 31.65 -9.22 6.53
C LEU A 663 33.04 -9.07 7.15
N TRP A 664 33.60 -7.87 7.14
CA TRP A 664 34.89 -7.60 7.77
C TRP A 664 34.82 -7.80 9.29
N ASP A 665 33.80 -7.26 9.96
CA ASP A 665 33.58 -7.47 11.39
C ASP A 665 33.41 -8.97 11.77
N ALA A 666 32.80 -9.76 10.89
CA ALA A 666 32.54 -11.17 11.13
C ALA A 666 33.75 -12.09 10.78
N THR A 667 34.57 -11.72 9.80
CA THR A 667 35.58 -12.62 9.22
C THR A 667 37.00 -12.10 9.32
N ALA A 668 37.19 -10.80 9.65
CA ALA A 668 38.46 -10.07 9.59
C ALA A 668 39.16 -10.14 8.22
N ASP A 669 38.41 -10.45 7.10
CA ASP A 669 38.97 -10.48 5.75
C ASP A 669 39.27 -9.05 5.26
N PRO A 670 40.56 -8.66 5.10
CA PRO A 670 40.94 -7.30 4.75
C PRO A 670 40.43 -6.89 3.35
N LEU A 671 40.10 -7.81 2.48
CA LEU A 671 39.52 -7.52 1.17
C LEU A 671 38.14 -6.89 1.30
N GLN A 672 37.39 -7.22 2.36
CA GLN A 672 36.07 -6.64 2.60
C GLN A 672 36.19 -5.16 3.02
N LEU A 673 37.11 -4.83 3.91
CA LEU A 673 37.38 -3.44 4.28
C LEU A 673 37.89 -2.62 3.09
N GLN A 674 38.78 -3.21 2.27
CA GLN A 674 39.27 -2.56 1.04
C GLN A 674 38.12 -2.30 0.05
N ALA A 675 37.18 -3.26 -0.11
CA ALA A 675 36.01 -3.10 -0.97
C ALA A 675 35.07 -1.99 -0.45
N ALA A 676 34.87 -1.90 0.88
CA ALA A 676 34.11 -0.85 1.52
C ALA A 676 34.76 0.53 1.29
N VAL A 677 36.07 0.65 1.50
CA VAL A 677 36.83 1.90 1.27
C VAL A 677 36.74 2.35 -0.18
N ARG A 678 36.91 1.44 -1.16
CA ARG A 678 36.79 1.75 -2.60
C ARG A 678 35.39 2.25 -2.94
N ALA A 679 34.35 1.64 -2.37
CA ALA A 679 32.97 2.09 -2.58
C ALA A 679 32.68 3.45 -1.88
N GLY A 680 33.33 3.71 -0.74
CA GLY A 680 33.32 5.01 -0.10
C GLY A 680 33.99 6.11 -0.94
N GLU A 681 35.08 5.79 -1.62
CA GLU A 681 35.72 6.72 -2.59
C GLU A 681 34.78 7.07 -3.74
N GLU A 682 34.02 6.09 -4.24
CA GLU A 682 33.01 6.36 -5.27
C GLU A 682 31.91 7.29 -4.75
N LEU A 683 31.47 7.15 -3.50
CA LEU A 683 30.52 8.11 -2.92
C LEU A 683 31.10 9.53 -2.87
N LEU A 684 32.40 9.68 -2.54
CA LEU A 684 33.07 10.99 -2.55
C LEU A 684 33.20 11.56 -3.96
N ASN A 685 33.47 10.73 -4.96
CA ASN A 685 33.62 11.12 -6.36
C ASN A 685 32.29 11.54 -7.01
N THR A 686 31.18 10.92 -6.61
CA THR A 686 29.84 11.21 -7.14
C THR A 686 29.07 12.25 -6.36
N ALA A 687 29.63 12.74 -5.24
CA ALA A 687 29.03 13.78 -4.43
C ALA A 687 29.02 15.13 -5.17
N GLU A 688 27.88 15.81 -5.15
CA GLU A 688 27.73 17.19 -5.59
C GLU A 688 28.02 18.14 -4.42
N ARG A 689 28.52 19.36 -4.74
CA ARG A 689 28.84 20.40 -3.75
C ARG A 689 28.08 21.67 -4.09
N ASN A 690 27.48 22.27 -3.08
CA ASN A 690 26.99 23.65 -3.21
C ASN A 690 28.09 24.71 -2.92
N THR A 691 27.71 25.97 -3.00
CA THR A 691 28.63 27.11 -2.75
C THR A 691 29.18 27.18 -1.31
N ALA A 692 28.52 26.53 -0.37
CA ALA A 692 28.94 26.41 1.02
C ALA A 692 29.82 25.18 1.28
N ALA A 693 30.26 24.48 0.24
CA ALA A 693 31.03 23.24 0.27
C ALA A 693 30.32 22.06 0.98
N GLU A 694 28.98 22.13 1.14
CA GLU A 694 28.15 21.06 1.66
C GLU A 694 27.95 19.98 0.61
N LEU A 695 27.75 18.74 1.05
CA LEU A 695 27.63 17.57 0.18
C LEU A 695 26.22 17.00 0.12
N PHE A 696 25.84 16.61 -1.07
CA PHE A 696 24.61 15.85 -1.35
C PHE A 696 24.83 14.94 -2.58
N TRP A 697 23.89 14.05 -2.83
CA TRP A 697 24.00 13.07 -3.93
C TRP A 697 22.74 13.07 -4.77
N ARG A 698 22.92 13.00 -6.08
CA ARG A 698 21.84 12.89 -7.06
C ARG A 698 21.67 11.43 -7.46
N ILE A 699 20.42 10.97 -7.45
CA ILE A 699 20.08 9.65 -7.99
C ILE A 699 20.28 9.67 -9.52
N PRO A 700 21.01 8.71 -10.09
CA PRO A 700 21.24 8.64 -11.54
C PRO A 700 19.94 8.54 -12.34
N SER A 701 19.95 8.97 -13.60
CA SER A 701 18.84 8.73 -14.53
C SER A 701 18.59 7.23 -14.72
N GLY A 702 17.34 6.82 -15.00
CA GLY A 702 16.94 5.42 -15.12
C GLY A 702 16.43 4.76 -13.84
N TYR A 703 16.49 5.44 -12.69
CA TYR A 703 15.95 4.96 -11.42
C TYR A 703 14.45 5.34 -11.21
N GLY A 704 13.64 5.18 -12.23
CA GLY A 704 12.20 5.46 -12.19
C GLY A 704 11.92 6.92 -11.79
N ASN A 705 10.92 7.12 -10.96
CA ASN A 705 10.51 8.47 -10.51
C ASN A 705 11.56 9.18 -9.62
N MET A 706 12.58 8.46 -9.13
CA MET A 706 13.66 9.03 -8.32
C MET A 706 14.81 9.55 -9.19
N GLY A 707 14.90 9.10 -10.44
CA GLY A 707 16.00 9.49 -11.34
C GLY A 707 16.13 11.00 -11.51
N GLY A 708 17.34 11.54 -11.33
CA GLY A 708 17.65 12.96 -11.37
C GLY A 708 17.35 13.73 -10.08
N SER A 709 16.71 13.14 -9.07
CA SER A 709 16.37 13.80 -7.82
C SER A 709 17.53 13.81 -6.82
N VAL A 710 17.57 14.84 -5.98
CA VAL A 710 18.41 14.92 -4.78
C VAL A 710 17.50 14.65 -3.58
N LEU A 711 17.73 13.53 -2.90
CA LEU A 711 16.90 13.05 -1.79
C LEU A 711 17.60 13.28 -0.46
N LEU A 712 16.82 13.60 0.59
CA LEU A 712 17.36 13.92 1.91
C LEU A 712 17.36 12.70 2.84
N GLY A 713 16.38 11.80 2.67
CA GLY A 713 16.05 10.75 3.60
C GLY A 713 17.12 9.67 3.81
N TYR A 714 16.79 8.70 4.65
CA TYR A 714 17.73 7.65 5.04
C TYR A 714 17.84 6.53 4.01
N ALA A 715 16.72 6.13 3.38
CA ALA A 715 16.73 5.04 2.41
C ALA A 715 17.51 5.41 1.13
N HIS A 716 17.21 6.55 0.54
CA HIS A 716 17.69 6.94 -0.79
C HIS A 716 18.47 8.26 -0.81
N GLY A 717 18.70 8.91 0.32
CA GLY A 717 19.24 10.26 0.38
C GLY A 717 20.49 10.42 1.22
N ALA A 718 20.84 11.68 1.41
CA ALA A 718 22.07 12.09 2.06
C ALA A 718 22.21 11.58 3.52
N ALA A 719 21.12 11.42 4.26
CA ALA A 719 21.16 10.93 5.63
C ALA A 719 21.69 9.50 5.72
N GLY A 720 21.18 8.56 4.90
CA GLY A 720 21.67 7.19 4.91
C GLY A 720 23.09 7.05 4.35
N ILE A 721 23.44 7.87 3.35
CA ILE A 721 24.81 7.91 2.82
C ILE A 721 25.76 8.44 3.88
N GLY A 722 25.43 9.55 4.55
CA GLY A 722 26.21 10.13 5.63
C GLY A 722 26.44 9.17 6.79
N ASP A 723 25.39 8.43 7.18
CA ASP A 723 25.44 7.43 8.25
C ASP A 723 26.42 6.28 7.93
N VAL A 724 26.40 5.79 6.68
CA VAL A 724 27.34 4.76 6.21
C VAL A 724 28.77 5.28 6.11
N LEU A 725 28.95 6.56 5.77
CA LEU A 725 30.28 7.19 5.80
C LEU A 725 30.82 7.29 7.23
N LEU A 726 29.98 7.48 8.24
CA LEU A 726 30.39 7.39 9.66
C LEU A 726 30.81 5.95 10.02
N ASP A 727 30.03 4.92 9.66
CA ASP A 727 30.42 3.52 9.83
C ASP A 727 31.79 3.22 9.18
N LEU A 728 32.01 3.76 7.98
CA LEU A 728 33.25 3.57 7.23
C LEU A 728 34.44 4.31 7.86
N TYR A 729 34.20 5.50 8.42
CA TYR A 729 35.20 6.21 9.20
C TYR A 729 35.60 5.40 10.44
N GLU A 730 34.64 4.92 11.22
CA GLU A 730 34.95 4.09 12.42
C GLU A 730 35.76 2.85 12.06
N ALA A 731 35.46 2.19 10.92
CA ALA A 731 36.16 0.99 10.50
C ALA A 731 37.56 1.25 9.94
N SER A 732 37.70 2.31 9.12
CA SER A 732 38.94 2.58 8.36
C SER A 732 39.84 3.64 8.98
N GLN A 733 39.34 4.44 9.93
CA GLN A 733 40.00 5.60 10.54
C GLN A 733 40.49 6.66 9.53
N GLN A 734 39.77 6.76 8.36
CA GLN A 734 40.17 7.71 7.31
C GLN A 734 39.30 8.97 7.40
N GLU A 735 39.89 10.07 7.80
CA GLU A 735 39.26 11.39 8.05
C GLU A 735 38.41 11.93 6.89
N ARG A 736 38.73 11.57 5.65
CA ARG A 736 37.97 12.02 4.47
C ARG A 736 36.49 11.58 4.53
N PHE A 737 36.17 10.41 5.10
CA PHE A 737 34.81 9.94 5.25
C PHE A 737 34.06 10.68 6.35
N LEU A 738 34.76 10.99 7.46
CA LEU A 738 34.23 11.86 8.50
C LEU A 738 33.91 13.25 7.97
N THR A 739 34.85 13.87 7.24
CA THR A 739 34.67 15.19 6.63
C THR A 739 33.47 15.21 5.68
N ALA A 740 33.30 14.14 4.89
CA ALA A 740 32.16 14.05 3.96
C ALA A 740 30.82 13.89 4.70
N ALA A 741 30.77 13.07 5.76
CA ALA A 741 29.59 12.93 6.62
C ALA A 741 29.24 14.27 7.31
N GLN A 742 30.23 15.01 7.78
CA GLN A 742 30.03 16.35 8.33
C GLN A 742 29.43 17.31 7.31
N ALA A 743 29.97 17.35 6.09
CA ALA A 743 29.47 18.22 5.02
C ALA A 743 28.02 17.86 4.59
N ALA A 744 27.67 16.57 4.60
CA ALA A 744 26.29 16.12 4.38
C ALA A 744 25.37 16.52 5.55
N GLY A 745 25.86 16.42 6.78
CA GLY A 745 25.13 16.87 7.98
C GLY A 745 24.83 18.37 7.97
N CYS A 746 25.79 19.20 7.60
CA CYS A 746 25.57 20.65 7.44
C CYS A 746 24.52 20.95 6.38
N TRP A 747 24.55 20.22 5.26
CA TRP A 747 23.51 20.36 4.23
C TRP A 747 22.13 19.99 4.76
N LEU A 748 21.98 18.84 5.44
CA LEU A 748 20.73 18.38 6.04
C LEU A 748 20.22 19.34 7.14
N GLU A 749 21.11 19.91 7.97
CA GLU A 749 20.75 20.93 8.96
C GLU A 749 20.13 22.16 8.30
N ARG A 750 20.70 22.62 7.19
CA ARG A 750 20.16 23.76 6.44
C ARG A 750 18.79 23.49 5.80
N GLN A 751 18.54 22.25 5.40
CA GLN A 751 17.26 21.83 4.82
C GLN A 751 16.18 21.57 5.88
N ALA A 752 16.54 21.64 7.17
CA ALA A 752 15.59 21.39 8.25
C ALA A 752 14.56 22.51 8.36
N VAL A 753 13.30 22.13 8.54
CA VAL A 753 12.17 23.04 8.72
C VAL A 753 11.56 22.83 10.10
N ALA A 754 11.26 23.93 10.80
CA ALA A 754 10.55 23.83 12.07
C ALA A 754 9.11 23.34 11.84
N VAL A 755 8.62 22.51 12.74
CA VAL A 755 7.23 22.02 12.69
C VAL A 755 6.28 23.19 12.97
N LEU A 756 5.28 23.37 12.13
CA LEU A 756 4.29 24.42 12.33
C LEU A 756 3.49 24.18 13.62
N GLY A 757 3.44 25.17 14.48
CA GLY A 757 2.79 25.05 15.80
C GLY A 757 3.67 24.41 16.88
N ASP A 758 4.84 23.85 16.53
CA ASP A 758 5.85 23.37 17.47
C ASP A 758 7.26 23.66 16.94
N ALA A 759 7.72 24.89 17.12
CA ALA A 759 9.06 25.33 16.67
C ALA A 759 10.22 24.54 17.32
N SER A 760 9.96 23.74 18.35
CA SER A 760 10.93 22.87 18.99
C SER A 760 11.15 21.55 18.26
N GLY A 761 10.24 21.14 17.34
CA GLY A 761 10.40 20.02 16.43
C GLY A 761 11.11 20.41 15.13
N LEU A 762 11.73 19.42 14.47
CA LEU A 762 12.30 19.54 13.13
C LEU A 762 11.77 18.46 12.22
N HIS A 763 11.55 18.83 10.97
CA HIS A 763 11.29 17.87 9.88
C HIS A 763 11.98 18.32 8.58
N TRP A 764 11.94 17.47 7.57
CA TRP A 764 12.65 17.67 6.31
C TRP A 764 11.74 17.31 5.13
N PRO A 765 11.84 18.03 4.00
CA PRO A 765 11.23 17.59 2.76
C PRO A 765 11.90 16.29 2.26
N ASP A 766 11.22 15.53 1.41
CA ASP A 766 11.78 14.29 0.86
C ASP A 766 12.86 14.57 -0.20
N VAL A 767 12.69 15.68 -0.95
CA VAL A 767 13.48 16.03 -2.12
C VAL A 767 13.85 17.50 -2.07
N ASP A 768 15.05 17.84 -2.56
CA ASP A 768 15.56 19.21 -2.67
C ASP A 768 14.99 19.89 -3.94
N VAL A 769 13.76 20.38 -3.82
CA VAL A 769 13.05 21.15 -4.87
C VAL A 769 12.33 22.30 -4.18
N GLU A 770 12.32 23.48 -4.83
CA GLU A 770 11.56 24.62 -4.32
C GLU A 770 10.08 24.28 -4.11
N GLY A 771 9.56 24.58 -2.93
CA GLY A 771 8.18 24.27 -2.57
C GLY A 771 7.94 22.82 -2.11
N ALA A 772 8.98 22.01 -2.00
CA ALA A 772 8.83 20.65 -1.43
C ALA A 772 8.44 20.73 0.05
N HIS A 773 7.53 19.84 0.46
CA HIS A 773 7.03 19.75 1.82
C HIS A 773 7.38 18.40 2.44
N PRO A 774 7.55 18.32 3.76
CA PRO A 774 7.69 17.05 4.47
C PRO A 774 6.49 16.14 4.24
N ARG A 775 6.72 14.82 4.12
CA ARG A 775 5.65 13.81 3.93
C ARG A 775 5.41 12.92 5.14
N GLY A 776 6.07 13.16 6.24
CA GLY A 776 5.94 12.41 7.47
C GLY A 776 7.26 12.25 8.20
N ALA A 777 7.21 11.61 9.37
CA ALA A 777 8.37 11.31 10.18
C ALA A 777 8.70 9.81 10.07
N PHE A 778 9.27 9.39 8.94
CA PHE A 778 9.52 7.98 8.63
C PHE A 778 11.02 7.66 8.59
N TRP A 779 11.33 6.35 8.69
CA TRP A 779 12.70 5.87 8.56
C TRP A 779 13.25 6.10 7.14
N CYS A 780 12.49 5.76 6.11
CA CYS A 780 12.97 5.90 4.73
C CYS A 780 13.17 7.37 4.33
N HIS A 781 12.30 8.25 4.80
CA HIS A 781 12.40 9.70 4.59
C HIS A 781 11.73 10.45 5.76
N GLY A 782 12.28 11.60 6.12
CA GLY A 782 11.77 12.42 7.22
C GLY A 782 12.54 12.28 8.52
N ALA A 783 11.93 12.79 9.61
CA ALA A 783 12.59 13.03 10.88
C ALA A 783 13.20 11.78 11.53
N THR A 784 12.55 10.61 11.39
CA THR A 784 13.04 9.36 11.99
C THR A 784 14.39 8.92 11.41
N GLY A 785 14.50 8.84 10.08
CA GLY A 785 15.74 8.39 9.45
C GLY A 785 16.85 9.44 9.52
N ILE A 786 16.51 10.71 9.28
CA ILE A 786 17.47 11.81 9.36
C ILE A 786 17.95 12.00 10.81
N GLY A 787 17.03 11.92 11.78
CA GLY A 787 17.36 11.94 13.20
C GLY A 787 18.30 10.78 13.62
N SER A 788 18.15 9.59 13.01
CA SER A 788 19.05 8.45 13.26
C SER A 788 20.48 8.75 12.80
N PHE A 789 20.68 9.39 11.66
CA PHE A 789 22.00 9.87 11.23
C PHE A 789 22.59 10.88 12.20
N PHE A 790 21.81 11.89 12.64
CA PHE A 790 22.30 12.87 13.60
C PHE A 790 22.60 12.27 14.98
N LEU A 791 21.83 11.27 15.39
CA LEU A 791 22.12 10.53 16.62
C LEU A 791 23.45 9.78 16.53
N HIS A 792 23.75 9.12 15.42
CA HIS A 792 25.03 8.46 15.18
C HIS A 792 26.17 9.48 15.14
N ALA A 793 25.98 10.63 14.48
CA ALA A 793 26.93 11.73 14.48
C ALA A 793 27.18 12.29 15.91
N ALA A 794 26.16 12.31 16.77
CA ALA A 794 26.29 12.70 18.18
C ALA A 794 27.07 11.66 19.01
N GLN A 795 26.85 10.37 18.76
CA GLN A 795 27.62 9.28 19.39
C GLN A 795 29.12 9.40 19.13
N LEU A 796 29.48 9.81 17.91
CA LEU A 796 30.84 10.02 17.48
C LEU A 796 31.38 11.44 17.75
N GLN A 797 30.55 12.33 18.32
CA GLN A 797 30.86 13.74 18.56
C GLN A 797 31.35 14.50 17.31
N VAL A 798 30.75 14.20 16.17
CA VAL A 798 31.15 14.67 14.85
C VAL A 798 31.01 16.20 14.71
N PHE A 799 29.90 16.76 15.20
CA PHE A 799 29.71 18.21 15.28
C PHE A 799 28.73 18.58 16.42
N PRO A 800 28.84 19.81 16.97
CA PRO A 800 28.18 20.18 18.23
C PRO A 800 26.63 20.08 18.20
N ALA A 801 26.00 20.41 17.08
CA ALA A 801 24.54 20.46 16.97
C ALA A 801 23.87 19.08 16.79
N SER A 802 24.64 17.99 16.57
CA SER A 802 24.10 16.69 16.20
C SER A 802 23.05 16.16 17.19
N LEU A 803 23.35 16.25 18.50
CA LEU A 803 22.42 15.77 19.52
C LEU A 803 21.17 16.63 19.61
N GLU A 804 21.29 17.96 19.51
CA GLU A 804 20.13 18.85 19.52
C GLU A 804 19.21 18.59 18.32
N ILE A 805 19.77 18.41 17.13
CA ILE A 805 19.00 18.10 15.92
C ILE A 805 18.30 16.75 16.07
N ALA A 806 18.99 15.72 16.58
CA ALA A 806 18.39 14.42 16.84
C ALA A 806 17.23 14.50 17.86
N GLN A 807 17.40 15.30 18.95
CA GLN A 807 16.36 15.53 19.94
C GLN A 807 15.14 16.24 19.34
N ARG A 808 15.36 17.25 18.51
CA ARG A 808 14.26 17.96 17.81
C ARG A 808 13.57 17.08 16.79
N ALA A 809 14.30 16.19 16.10
CA ALA A 809 13.73 15.16 15.25
C ALA A 809 12.90 14.14 16.06
N ALA A 810 13.41 13.68 17.20
CA ALA A 810 12.70 12.77 18.11
C ALA A 810 11.39 13.40 18.64
N ARG A 811 11.41 14.70 18.93
CA ARG A 811 10.19 15.43 19.30
C ARG A 811 9.15 15.40 18.18
N THR A 812 9.56 15.61 16.94
CA THR A 812 8.65 15.49 15.78
C THR A 812 8.06 14.08 15.68
N VAL A 813 8.85 13.03 15.90
CA VAL A 813 8.40 11.64 15.88
C VAL A 813 7.42 11.36 17.03
N ALA A 814 7.72 11.83 18.24
CA ALA A 814 6.93 11.57 19.43
C ALA A 814 5.59 12.34 19.46
N HIS A 815 5.59 13.59 19.01
CA HIS A 815 4.45 14.52 19.13
C HIS A 815 3.82 14.90 17.80
N GLY A 816 4.43 14.54 16.67
CA GLY A 816 3.90 14.77 15.33
C GLY A 816 2.71 13.89 14.97
N ASN A 817 2.55 13.62 13.69
CA ASN A 817 1.50 12.73 13.22
C ASN A 817 1.80 11.27 13.58
N ARG A 818 0.99 10.70 14.46
CA ARG A 818 1.05 9.28 14.86
C ARG A 818 0.12 8.39 14.01
N ALA A 819 -0.60 8.98 13.05
CA ALA A 819 -1.56 8.29 12.18
C ALA A 819 -0.86 7.66 10.97
N CYS A 820 0.03 6.72 11.21
CA CYS A 820 0.73 5.96 10.18
C CYS A 820 0.49 4.46 10.36
N GLY A 821 0.86 3.67 9.35
CA GLY A 821 0.79 2.21 9.38
C GLY A 821 1.79 1.58 10.36
N PRO A 822 1.74 0.25 10.54
CA PRO A 822 2.54 -0.41 11.57
C PRO A 822 3.99 -0.72 11.16
N VAL A 823 4.35 -0.60 9.88
CA VAL A 823 5.55 -1.18 9.28
C VAL A 823 6.88 -0.48 9.65
N GLN A 824 8.01 -1.11 9.32
CA GLN A 824 9.35 -0.59 9.60
C GLN A 824 9.72 0.62 8.73
N CYS A 825 9.42 0.56 7.43
CA CYS A 825 9.91 1.53 6.46
C CYS A 825 9.33 2.94 6.71
N HIS A 826 7.99 3.01 6.81
CA HIS A 826 7.25 4.27 6.89
C HIS A 826 6.08 4.16 7.88
N GLY A 827 6.35 3.57 9.05
CA GLY A 827 5.33 3.31 10.05
C GLY A 827 5.82 3.40 11.49
N LEU A 828 4.93 2.98 12.39
CA LEU A 828 5.12 3.01 13.83
C LEU A 828 6.36 2.23 14.27
N ALA A 829 6.62 1.05 13.67
CA ALA A 829 7.75 0.23 14.05
C ALA A 829 9.08 0.97 13.86
N GLY A 830 9.31 1.61 12.71
CA GLY A 830 10.52 2.41 12.48
C GLY A 830 10.65 3.61 13.43
N ASN A 831 9.53 4.23 13.77
CA ASN A 831 9.48 5.35 14.71
C ASN A 831 9.79 4.92 16.15
N ILE A 832 9.26 3.77 16.59
CA ILE A 832 9.58 3.16 17.88
C ILE A 832 11.07 2.87 17.99
N GLU A 833 11.66 2.27 16.94
CA GLU A 833 13.09 1.95 16.88
C GLU A 833 13.97 3.19 17.15
N PHE A 834 13.66 4.31 16.52
CA PHE A 834 14.42 5.56 16.71
C PHE A 834 14.28 6.14 18.13
N LEU A 835 13.06 6.11 18.69
CA LEU A 835 12.85 6.58 20.07
C LEU A 835 13.58 5.68 21.09
N LEU A 836 13.67 4.37 20.84
CA LEU A 836 14.46 3.45 21.66
C LEU A 836 15.96 3.73 21.53
N ASP A 837 16.47 4.07 20.34
CA ASP A 837 17.86 4.49 20.13
C ASP A 837 18.16 5.79 20.90
N MET A 838 17.24 6.78 20.85
CA MET A 838 17.35 8.02 21.62
C MET A 838 17.37 7.76 23.13
N ALA A 839 16.47 6.89 23.63
CA ALA A 839 16.41 6.52 25.03
C ALA A 839 17.70 5.83 25.48
N GLN A 840 18.24 4.91 24.68
CA GLN A 840 19.46 4.17 24.97
C GLN A 840 20.70 5.10 25.05
N PHE A 841 20.83 6.04 24.10
CA PHE A 841 21.96 6.93 24.04
C PHE A 841 21.92 8.04 25.10
N THR A 842 20.73 8.63 25.32
CA THR A 842 20.60 9.79 26.24
C THR A 842 20.26 9.39 27.68
N ASP A 843 19.95 8.12 27.95
CA ASP A 843 19.39 7.59 29.21
C ASP A 843 18.10 8.34 29.64
N ASN A 844 17.40 8.96 28.71
CA ASN A 844 16.18 9.69 28.97
C ASN A 844 14.95 8.78 28.86
N GLN A 845 14.30 8.53 30.01
CA GLN A 845 13.12 7.67 30.12
C GLN A 845 11.88 8.22 29.38
N GLU A 846 11.85 9.51 29.05
CA GLU A 846 10.74 10.10 28.30
C GLU A 846 10.65 9.48 26.89
N TYR A 847 11.78 9.36 26.17
CA TYR A 847 11.79 8.71 24.85
C TYR A 847 11.31 7.25 24.92
N ARG A 848 11.68 6.55 25.99
CA ARG A 848 11.22 5.19 26.23
C ARG A 848 9.70 5.16 26.45
N SER A 849 9.16 6.07 27.25
CA SER A 849 7.71 6.20 27.47
C SER A 849 6.98 6.47 26.16
N GLN A 850 7.50 7.39 25.34
CA GLN A 850 6.94 7.72 24.03
C GLN A 850 7.00 6.54 23.06
N ALA A 851 8.08 5.74 23.09
CA ALA A 851 8.15 4.50 22.31
C ALA A 851 7.06 3.50 22.71
N PHE A 852 6.77 3.35 24.01
CA PHE A 852 5.67 2.50 24.49
C PHE A 852 4.28 3.03 24.14
N GLU A 853 4.08 4.35 24.06
CA GLU A 853 2.83 4.93 23.56
C GLU A 853 2.61 4.57 22.07
N LEU A 854 3.66 4.67 21.25
CA LEU A 854 3.58 4.24 19.85
C LEU A 854 3.41 2.72 19.72
N ALA A 855 3.97 1.94 20.65
CA ALA A 855 3.77 0.49 20.68
C ALA A 855 2.31 0.11 20.96
N ALA A 856 1.60 0.85 21.81
CA ALA A 856 0.17 0.66 22.01
C ALA A 856 -0.65 0.92 20.74
N LEU A 857 -0.25 1.91 19.93
CA LEU A 857 -0.84 2.12 18.60
C LEU A 857 -0.48 1.00 17.62
N LEU A 858 0.76 0.51 17.64
CA LEU A 858 1.21 -0.60 16.82
C LEU A 858 0.39 -1.87 17.06
N GLU A 859 0.06 -2.16 18.32
CA GLU A 859 -0.74 -3.33 18.69
C GLU A 859 -2.17 -3.31 18.12
N ALA A 860 -2.74 -2.13 17.90
CA ALA A 860 -4.07 -1.99 17.29
C ALA A 860 -4.16 -2.56 15.86
N PHE A 861 -3.03 -2.77 15.20
CA PHE A 861 -2.93 -3.41 13.88
C PHE A 861 -2.76 -4.94 13.93
N ALA A 862 -2.62 -5.51 15.12
CA ALA A 862 -2.51 -6.96 15.31
C ALA A 862 -3.84 -7.67 15.05
N VAL A 863 -3.81 -8.76 14.30
CA VAL A 863 -5.00 -9.54 13.92
C VAL A 863 -4.73 -11.04 14.12
N GLU A 864 -5.73 -11.76 14.64
CA GLU A 864 -5.74 -13.23 14.58
C GLU A 864 -6.30 -13.66 13.23
N LYS A 865 -5.50 -14.37 12.47
CA LYS A 865 -5.90 -14.93 11.18
C LYS A 865 -5.51 -16.40 11.13
N ASP A 866 -6.49 -17.26 10.88
CA ASP A 866 -6.29 -18.73 10.85
C ASP A 866 -5.54 -19.27 12.08
N GLY A 867 -5.82 -18.71 13.26
CA GLY A 867 -5.16 -19.05 14.53
C GLY A 867 -3.77 -18.48 14.71
N MET A 868 -3.26 -17.70 13.76
CA MET A 868 -1.94 -17.06 13.79
C MET A 868 -2.05 -15.56 14.04
N LEU A 869 -1.15 -15.04 14.87
CA LEU A 869 -1.01 -13.59 15.10
C LEU A 869 -0.25 -12.96 13.95
N VAL A 870 -0.86 -11.98 13.29
CA VAL A 870 -0.26 -11.22 12.19
C VAL A 870 -0.50 -9.73 12.38
N TRP A 871 0.27 -8.90 11.68
CA TRP A 871 0.02 -7.47 11.52
C TRP A 871 -0.25 -7.13 10.07
N SER A 872 -1.16 -6.18 9.84
CA SER A 872 -1.34 -5.64 8.50
C SER A 872 -0.10 -4.84 8.04
N SER A 873 0.03 -4.70 6.73
CA SER A 873 0.93 -3.74 6.10
C SER A 873 0.33 -2.34 6.15
N GLU A 874 0.62 -1.45 5.18
CA GLU A 874 -0.03 -0.15 5.03
C GLU A 874 -1.53 -0.27 4.72
N SER A 875 -1.90 -1.36 4.08
CA SER A 875 -3.30 -1.69 3.81
C SER A 875 -3.83 -2.67 4.86
N PRO A 876 -5.02 -2.42 5.42
CA PRO A 876 -5.60 -3.27 6.47
C PRO A 876 -5.93 -4.71 6.02
N ILE A 877 -5.93 -4.96 4.71
CA ILE A 877 -6.23 -6.28 4.12
C ILE A 877 -4.97 -7.04 3.66
N ILE A 878 -3.78 -6.42 3.74
CA ILE A 878 -2.52 -7.04 3.34
C ILE A 878 -1.76 -7.48 4.59
N PHE A 879 -1.50 -8.78 4.69
CA PHE A 879 -0.72 -9.40 5.76
C PHE A 879 0.46 -10.15 5.12
N THR A 880 1.66 -9.63 5.28
CA THR A 880 2.84 -10.12 4.55
C THR A 880 4.01 -10.38 5.49
N PRO A 881 4.81 -11.46 5.28
CA PRO A 881 5.96 -11.79 6.11
C PRO A 881 7.19 -10.92 5.81
N ASP A 882 7.06 -9.88 5.01
CA ASP A 882 8.16 -9.01 4.59
C ASP A 882 8.78 -8.24 5.75
N TYR A 883 10.06 -7.84 5.61
CA TYR A 883 10.78 -7.12 6.64
C TYR A 883 10.39 -5.64 6.69
N MET A 884 10.50 -4.90 5.58
CA MET A 884 10.29 -3.45 5.61
C MET A 884 8.83 -3.04 5.64
N VAL A 885 7.96 -3.84 5.04
CA VAL A 885 6.54 -3.52 4.82
C VAL A 885 5.57 -4.56 5.41
N GLY A 886 6.06 -5.44 6.27
CA GLY A 886 5.27 -6.51 6.84
C GLY A 886 5.61 -6.83 8.29
N TYR A 887 5.05 -7.96 8.79
CA TYR A 887 5.12 -8.30 10.21
C TYR A 887 6.48 -8.88 10.65
N ALA A 888 7.38 -9.29 9.75
CA ALA A 888 8.71 -9.74 10.14
C ALA A 888 9.54 -8.61 10.77
N GLY A 889 9.48 -7.41 10.21
CA GLY A 889 10.14 -6.25 10.81
C GLY A 889 9.52 -5.84 12.15
N ILE A 890 8.20 -5.96 12.28
CA ILE A 890 7.50 -5.67 13.54
C ILE A 890 7.97 -6.61 14.65
N ALA A 891 8.21 -7.90 14.33
CA ALA A 891 8.72 -8.84 15.31
C ALA A 891 10.04 -8.40 15.97
N LEU A 892 10.92 -7.74 15.20
CA LEU A 892 12.18 -7.21 15.73
C LEU A 892 11.97 -5.99 16.63
N THR A 893 11.04 -5.13 16.29
CA THR A 893 10.64 -4.02 17.17
C THR A 893 10.09 -4.52 18.51
N LEU A 894 9.27 -5.58 18.49
CA LEU A 894 8.77 -6.22 19.71
C LEU A 894 9.92 -6.80 20.56
N LEU A 895 10.94 -7.41 19.95
CA LEU A 895 12.12 -7.86 20.68
C LEU A 895 12.89 -6.70 21.33
N ARG A 896 12.95 -5.54 20.69
CA ARG A 896 13.59 -4.35 21.27
C ARG A 896 12.76 -3.72 22.39
N LEU A 897 11.44 -3.74 22.31
CA LEU A 897 10.54 -3.35 23.41
C LEU A 897 10.70 -4.28 24.61
N ALA A 898 10.98 -5.56 24.36
CA ALA A 898 11.25 -6.57 25.40
C ALA A 898 12.66 -6.45 26.03
N ASP A 899 13.68 -6.09 25.24
CA ASP A 899 15.06 -5.88 25.67
C ASP A 899 15.60 -4.54 25.18
N SER A 900 15.54 -3.53 26.02
CA SER A 900 15.97 -2.16 25.69
C SER A 900 17.48 -2.01 25.41
N GLN A 901 18.28 -3.03 25.71
CA GLN A 901 19.72 -3.04 25.41
C GLN A 901 20.00 -3.64 24.02
N ARG A 902 18.99 -4.21 23.37
CA ARG A 902 19.13 -4.76 22.02
C ARG A 902 19.31 -3.62 21.02
N PRO A 903 20.41 -3.59 20.24
CA PRO A 903 20.63 -2.55 19.23
C PRO A 903 19.67 -2.72 18.07
N ARG A 904 19.49 -1.66 17.29
CA ARG A 904 18.69 -1.68 16.08
C ARG A 904 19.31 -2.61 15.06
N GLN A 905 18.47 -3.45 14.45
CA GLN A 905 18.91 -4.31 13.35
C GLN A 905 19.32 -3.49 12.12
N LEU A 906 20.22 -4.02 11.30
CA LEU A 906 20.78 -3.36 10.11
C LEU A 906 21.61 -2.08 10.40
N THR A 907 21.98 -1.85 11.65
CA THR A 907 23.13 -0.98 12.01
C THR A 907 24.40 -1.84 12.13
N ARG A 908 25.56 -1.22 12.20
CA ARG A 908 26.81 -1.97 12.34
C ARG A 908 26.84 -2.83 13.60
N SER A 909 26.39 -2.32 14.72
CA SER A 909 26.30 -3.04 16.00
C SER A 909 25.18 -4.08 16.04
N GLY A 910 24.10 -3.88 15.28
CA GLY A 910 22.91 -4.74 15.32
C GLY A 910 23.15 -6.17 14.82
N LEU A 911 23.92 -6.34 13.75
CA LEU A 911 24.17 -7.66 13.17
C LEU A 911 25.15 -8.52 14.01
N THR A 912 25.96 -7.89 14.85
CA THR A 912 26.91 -8.57 15.75
C THR A 912 26.31 -8.91 17.11
N TYR A 913 25.09 -8.45 17.39
CA TYR A 913 24.42 -8.67 18.67
C TYR A 913 24.04 -10.15 18.86
N MET A 914 24.36 -10.67 20.04
CA MET A 914 23.95 -12.02 20.44
C MET A 914 22.66 -11.96 21.27
N GLY A 915 21.63 -12.71 20.88
CA GLY A 915 20.39 -12.82 21.63
C GLY A 915 20.60 -13.34 23.05
N SER A 916 19.60 -13.16 23.93
CA SER A 916 19.69 -13.51 25.37
C SER A 916 20.04 -14.99 25.59
N ALA A 917 19.49 -15.89 24.79
CA ALA A 917 19.75 -17.32 24.88
C ALA A 917 21.21 -17.68 24.51
N GLN A 918 21.79 -17.07 23.50
CA GLN A 918 23.20 -17.27 23.10
C GLN A 918 24.19 -16.66 24.11
N ARG A 919 23.83 -15.52 24.72
CA ARG A 919 24.61 -14.92 25.81
C ARG A 919 24.70 -15.88 27.01
N ASN A 920 23.58 -16.46 27.42
CA ASN A 920 23.51 -17.42 28.53
C ASN A 920 24.36 -18.67 28.26
N GLN A 921 24.25 -19.25 27.05
CA GLN A 921 25.09 -20.40 26.66
C GLN A 921 26.59 -20.09 26.69
N LYS A 922 26.99 -18.90 26.23
CA LYS A 922 28.39 -18.48 26.22
C LYS A 922 28.91 -18.24 27.64
N THR A 923 28.08 -17.69 28.53
CA THR A 923 28.38 -17.52 29.97
C THR A 923 28.47 -18.84 30.67
N GLU A 924 27.55 -19.80 30.39
CA GLU A 924 27.61 -21.16 30.95
C GLU A 924 28.86 -21.93 30.47
N MET A 925 29.21 -21.84 29.21
CA MET A 925 30.45 -22.43 28.69
C MET A 925 31.69 -21.80 29.32
N HIS A 926 31.72 -20.48 29.54
CA HIS A 926 32.85 -19.80 30.21
C HIS A 926 32.97 -20.23 31.66
N LEU A 927 31.84 -20.30 32.38
CA LEU A 927 31.78 -20.79 33.75
C LEU A 927 32.12 -22.31 33.87
N GLN A 928 31.84 -23.11 32.85
CA GLN A 928 32.28 -24.51 32.80
C GLN A 928 33.76 -24.62 32.48
N MET A 929 34.33 -23.79 31.61
CA MET A 929 35.77 -23.76 31.37
C MET A 929 36.56 -23.29 32.59
N GLU A 930 36.09 -22.28 33.33
CA GLU A 930 36.71 -21.83 34.58
C GLU A 930 36.62 -22.84 35.72
N ARG A 931 35.63 -23.76 35.70
CA ARG A 931 35.50 -24.86 36.65
C ARG A 931 36.35 -26.09 36.29
N THR A 932 36.85 -26.13 35.05
CA THR A 932 37.69 -27.24 34.56
C THR A 932 39.17 -26.88 34.47
N THR A 933 39.54 -25.60 34.69
CA THR A 933 40.89 -25.10 34.93
C THR A 933 41.08 -24.88 36.41
#